data_a99b4c869576ab06cbb553d619b54e65
#
_entry.id   a99b4c869576ab06cbb553d619b54e65
#
_cell.length_a   1.000
_cell.length_b   1.000
_cell.length_c   1.000
_cell.angle_alpha   90.00
_cell.angle_beta   90.00
_cell.angle_gamma   90.00
#
_symmetry.space_group_name_H-M   'P 1'
#
loop_
_entity.id
_entity.type
_entity.pdbx_description
1 polymer ?
#
loop_
_entity_poly.entity_id
_entity_poly.type
_entity_poly.pdbx_seq_one_letter_code
_entity_poly.pdbx_strand_id
1 'polypeptide(L)'
;MVNGKKRICSAVLCLLLLASSFLFTQAGASQAVTENTAVPAEDYGLAENIEDGAILHAWCWSFDTIRENLENIARAGFTSVQTSPINACKVGDNGGMQLMGNGKWYYHYQPTDYVIGNYQLGTKADFEALCDEAETYGINIIVDVVANHMSSDYSVIADYIKELPGGAFHPMNGISSYNNRQDFTQNSLLSLWDFNTQNPNVQQLILNYLKECVAAGADGFRYDAAKHIELPEDDPSFASDFWPVVLENGAQFQYGEILQGGADWIDVYANYMHVTASNYGGIIRNAAASANYEVSRIENYNANVPQNKLVTWVESHDNYCGDGSWSMLDEQQVKEAWSVITARSGGTPLFFSRPHGSSTTNQWGDNLIGAAGSDLFKDPDVAAVNSFRNTMAGLDETLRNPGGNTGVIMIERANLGAVIVNATDQAASVETETKLDNGIYYDKVTNEPYEVQNGTLTGTIDAHQILVLTGEKSQVKPYVSISQQGGNFRESLSLTVRAVNAESASYTVGGTEVPFEEEAQFEIGADMRDGDTVTVTVRAENEFGVTEETYTFTKLSYPVLEGETVVYFDNQYDWESVYIYMYTENPHTDNGWPGVPMQSIGSNMYAAVLPAEYENSRVMFSNGNGAQYPASGEPGLVIEKGQWMVYNGVWEDYKQYITPQEEIKMGDVTGDGAINIEDVLALQSYIAKMRTFTEEQITAGDVTYSGAIEIEDVLRIQQYIAHMIDGFDRPL
;
A
#
# COMPACT_ATOMS: atom_id res chain seq x y z
N MET A 1 -12.31 -24.97 52.59
CA MET A 1 -11.59 -23.92 53.33
C MET A 1 -10.76 -23.16 52.31
N VAL A 2 -11.32 -22.07 51.85
CA VAL A 2 -11.07 -20.67 52.13
C VAL A 2 -9.64 -20.25 51.72
N ASN A 3 -9.46 -19.50 50.69
CA ASN A 3 -9.54 -18.03 50.72
C ASN A 3 -9.34 -17.40 49.34
N GLY A 4 -10.31 -16.58 48.95
CA GLY A 4 -10.13 -15.59 47.89
C GLY A 4 -9.39 -14.36 48.39
N LYS A 5 -8.77 -13.63 47.50
CA LYS A 5 -8.37 -12.23 47.73
C LYS A 5 -8.75 -11.36 46.54
N LYS A 6 -9.84 -10.64 46.74
CA LYS A 6 -10.16 -9.42 46.01
C LYS A 6 -9.13 -8.34 46.35
N ARG A 7 -8.63 -7.61 45.37
CA ARG A 7 -7.94 -6.33 45.62
C ARG A 7 -8.89 -5.18 45.34
N ILE A 8 -9.08 -4.41 46.40
CA ILE A 8 -9.92 -3.20 46.45
C ILE A 8 -9.04 -2.00 46.11
N CYS A 9 -9.60 -1.10 45.30
CA CYS A 9 -9.11 0.25 45.10
C CYS A 9 -9.00 1.03 46.43
N SER A 10 -7.91 1.77 46.59
CA SER A 10 -7.77 2.77 47.64
C SER A 10 -7.77 4.16 47.02
N ALA A 11 -8.90 4.85 47.23
CA ALA A 11 -8.94 6.29 47.14
C ALA A 11 -8.36 6.91 48.42
N VAL A 12 -7.42 7.81 48.29
CA VAL A 12 -6.95 8.64 49.41
C VAL A 12 -7.33 10.10 49.15
N LEU A 13 -8.22 10.53 50.00
CA LEU A 13 -8.68 11.88 50.24
C LEU A 13 -7.61 12.61 51.05
N CYS A 14 -7.21 13.82 50.66
CA CYS A 14 -6.60 14.79 51.59
C CYS A 14 -7.24 16.17 51.42
N LEU A 15 -7.81 16.59 52.47
CA LEU A 15 -8.50 17.88 52.71
C LEU A 15 -7.54 18.94 53.31
N LEU A 16 -7.74 20.20 52.92
CA LEU A 16 -7.67 21.47 53.64
C LEU A 16 -6.32 21.99 54.17
N LEU A 17 -6.02 23.23 53.74
CA LEU A 17 -5.91 24.42 54.63
C LEU A 17 -5.90 25.73 53.83
N LEU A 18 -6.89 26.50 53.96
CA LEU A 18 -7.22 27.90 54.20
C LEU A 18 -6.12 28.99 54.12
N ALA A 19 -6.35 29.91 53.24
CA ALA A 19 -6.70 31.36 53.42
C ALA A 19 -5.54 32.37 53.40
N SER A 20 -5.60 33.26 52.44
CA SER A 20 -5.85 34.69 52.70
C SER A 20 -5.87 35.53 51.42
N SER A 21 -6.84 36.39 51.38
CA SER A 21 -7.25 37.39 50.40
C SER A 21 -6.16 38.33 49.90
N PHE A 22 -6.17 38.61 48.57
CA PHE A 22 -6.00 39.99 48.05
C PHE A 22 -6.79 40.15 46.74
N LEU A 23 -7.74 41.04 46.78
CA LEU A 23 -8.50 41.54 45.63
C LEU A 23 -7.60 42.36 44.71
N PHE A 24 -7.50 41.95 43.44
CA PHE A 24 -7.26 42.89 42.34
C PHE A 24 -8.19 42.54 41.19
N THR A 25 -9.13 43.45 40.96
CA THR A 25 -9.98 43.46 39.77
C THR A 25 -9.14 43.86 38.56
N GLN A 26 -8.95 42.95 37.62
CA GLN A 26 -8.68 43.29 36.24
C GLN A 26 -9.58 42.42 35.35
N ALA A 27 -10.29 43.12 34.46
CA ALA A 27 -11.07 42.49 33.40
C ALA A 27 -10.10 41.75 32.46
N GLY A 28 -10.14 40.43 32.53
CA GLY A 28 -9.44 39.57 31.61
C GLY A 28 -10.44 38.92 30.67
N ALA A 29 -10.22 39.08 29.40
CA ALA A 29 -10.93 38.36 28.35
C ALA A 29 -10.86 36.84 28.63
N SER A 30 -12.03 36.22 28.65
CA SER A 30 -12.19 34.79 28.69
C SER A 30 -11.59 34.21 27.40
N GLN A 31 -10.40 33.67 27.49
CA GLN A 31 -9.95 32.70 26.50
C GLN A 31 -10.82 31.46 26.66
N ALA A 32 -11.64 31.20 25.65
CA ALA A 32 -12.27 29.91 25.49
C ALA A 32 -11.10 28.90 25.28
N VAL A 33 -10.85 28.09 26.30
CA VAL A 33 -10.15 26.84 26.13
C VAL A 33 -11.08 26.01 25.24
N THR A 34 -10.75 25.92 23.96
CA THR A 34 -11.31 24.90 23.11
C THR A 34 -10.86 23.59 23.74
N GLU A 35 -11.74 22.95 24.50
CA GLU A 35 -11.62 21.51 24.70
C GLU A 35 -11.53 20.92 23.30
N ASN A 36 -10.38 20.34 22.99
CA ASN A 36 -10.22 19.45 21.87
C ASN A 36 -11.11 18.25 22.21
N THR A 37 -12.39 18.35 21.85
CA THR A 37 -13.28 17.19 21.86
C THR A 37 -12.74 16.31 20.78
N ALA A 38 -11.94 15.30 21.17
CA ALA A 38 -11.62 14.19 20.30
C ALA A 38 -12.95 13.75 19.67
N VAL A 39 -13.04 13.84 18.37
CA VAL A 39 -14.14 13.24 17.62
C VAL A 39 -14.17 11.78 18.07
N PRO A 40 -15.32 11.23 18.52
CA PRO A 40 -15.37 9.83 18.89
C PRO A 40 -14.80 9.04 17.70
N ALA A 41 -13.88 8.10 17.97
CA ALA A 41 -13.38 7.21 16.94
C ALA A 41 -14.57 6.61 16.20
N GLU A 42 -14.61 6.71 14.89
CA GLU A 42 -15.68 6.14 14.08
C GLU A 42 -15.66 4.62 14.32
N ASP A 43 -16.81 4.03 14.65
CA ASP A 43 -16.92 2.58 14.82
C ASP A 43 -17.04 1.95 13.42
N TYR A 44 -15.95 1.38 12.93
CA TYR A 44 -15.90 0.71 11.63
C TYR A 44 -16.52 -0.70 11.65
N GLY A 45 -16.99 -1.18 12.79
CA GLY A 45 -17.59 -2.52 12.94
C GLY A 45 -16.60 -3.65 12.66
N LEU A 46 -15.32 -3.45 12.94
CA LEU A 46 -14.28 -4.46 12.77
C LEU A 46 -14.40 -5.56 13.85
N ALA A 47 -14.12 -6.81 13.45
CA ALA A 47 -14.07 -7.92 14.39
C ALA A 47 -12.91 -7.74 15.38
N GLU A 48 -13.14 -8.08 16.65
CA GLU A 48 -12.17 -7.92 17.74
C GLU A 48 -10.97 -8.88 17.58
N ASN A 49 -11.21 -10.10 17.08
CA ASN A 49 -10.17 -11.09 16.90
C ASN A 49 -9.68 -11.09 15.43
N ILE A 50 -8.39 -11.22 15.22
CA ILE A 50 -7.77 -11.28 13.89
C ILE A 50 -8.35 -12.43 13.04
N GLU A 51 -8.59 -13.60 13.65
CA GLU A 51 -9.14 -14.78 12.98
C GLU A 51 -10.54 -14.58 12.41
N ASP A 52 -11.33 -13.73 13.04
CA ASP A 52 -12.71 -13.45 12.66
C ASP A 52 -12.84 -12.42 11.54
N GLY A 53 -11.78 -11.65 11.30
CA GLY A 53 -11.72 -10.60 10.30
C GLY A 53 -11.01 -11.00 9.01
N ALA A 54 -10.50 -10.00 8.28
CA ALA A 54 -9.75 -10.12 7.04
C ALA A 54 -8.41 -9.38 7.14
N ILE A 55 -7.38 -9.92 6.51
CA ILE A 55 -6.02 -9.37 6.48
C ILE A 55 -5.77 -8.72 5.11
N LEU A 56 -5.34 -7.46 5.08
CA LEU A 56 -4.78 -6.84 3.89
C LEU A 56 -3.26 -7.06 3.86
N HIS A 57 -2.76 -7.76 2.88
CA HIS A 57 -1.32 -7.84 2.63
C HIS A 57 -0.88 -6.60 1.85
N ALA A 58 -0.39 -5.59 2.55
CA ALA A 58 0.17 -4.35 2.01
C ALA A 58 1.59 -4.62 1.46
N TRP A 59 1.63 -5.43 0.39
CA TRP A 59 2.86 -5.95 -0.19
C TRP A 59 3.74 -4.83 -0.74
N CYS A 60 4.94 -4.70 -0.20
CA CYS A 60 5.92 -3.66 -0.52
C CYS A 60 5.49 -2.22 -0.21
N TRP A 61 4.40 -1.97 0.51
CA TRP A 61 4.05 -0.63 0.94
C TRP A 61 4.99 -0.16 2.07
N SER A 62 5.37 1.11 2.06
CA SER A 62 6.10 1.71 3.18
C SER A 62 5.21 1.88 4.41
N PHE A 63 5.81 2.06 5.59
CA PHE A 63 5.06 2.31 6.82
C PHE A 63 4.20 3.57 6.72
N ASP A 64 4.73 4.65 6.14
CA ASP A 64 3.98 5.87 5.90
C ASP A 64 2.82 5.64 4.92
N THR A 65 3.04 4.90 3.83
CA THR A 65 1.99 4.57 2.87
C THR A 65 0.86 3.76 3.51
N ILE A 66 1.17 2.80 4.38
CA ILE A 66 0.13 2.06 5.13
C ILE A 66 -0.61 3.02 6.04
N ARG A 67 0.11 3.86 6.79
CA ARG A 67 -0.45 4.83 7.73
C ARG A 67 -1.42 5.80 7.05
N GLU A 68 -1.06 6.34 5.89
CA GLU A 68 -1.90 7.22 5.07
C GLU A 68 -3.19 6.55 4.56
N ASN A 69 -3.23 5.22 4.53
CA ASN A 69 -4.38 4.46 4.07
C ASN A 69 -5.20 3.80 5.19
N LEU A 70 -4.87 3.96 6.47
CA LEU A 70 -5.52 3.26 7.59
C LEU A 70 -7.03 3.50 7.64
N GLU A 71 -7.49 4.73 7.43
CA GLU A 71 -8.92 5.04 7.38
C GLU A 71 -9.62 4.28 6.26
N ASN A 72 -9.05 4.25 5.06
CA ASN A 72 -9.60 3.51 3.92
C ASN A 72 -9.61 2.00 4.18
N ILE A 73 -8.57 1.46 4.83
CA ILE A 73 -8.44 0.06 5.20
C ILE A 73 -9.53 -0.33 6.22
N ALA A 74 -9.74 0.51 7.25
CA ALA A 74 -10.78 0.31 8.23
C ALA A 74 -12.19 0.38 7.60
N ARG A 75 -12.43 1.39 6.74
CA ARG A 75 -13.70 1.54 5.99
C ARG A 75 -13.98 0.36 5.07
N ALA A 76 -12.93 -0.22 4.49
CA ALA A 76 -13.03 -1.43 3.69
C ALA A 76 -13.20 -2.71 4.54
N GLY A 77 -13.30 -2.60 5.87
CA GLY A 77 -13.59 -3.70 6.77
C GLY A 77 -12.44 -4.68 7.03
N PHE A 78 -11.20 -4.31 6.71
CA PHE A 78 -10.02 -5.09 7.07
C PHE A 78 -9.67 -4.87 8.54
N THR A 79 -9.49 -5.96 9.27
CA THR A 79 -9.14 -5.94 10.70
C THR A 79 -7.63 -5.95 10.94
N SER A 80 -6.87 -6.26 9.91
CA SER A 80 -5.43 -6.40 10.03
C SER A 80 -4.71 -6.03 8.74
N VAL A 81 -3.49 -5.53 8.88
CA VAL A 81 -2.57 -5.29 7.77
C VAL A 81 -1.33 -6.15 7.97
N GLN A 82 -0.97 -6.95 6.96
CA GLN A 82 0.32 -7.63 6.91
C GLN A 82 1.31 -6.79 6.11
N THR A 83 2.46 -6.49 6.71
CA THR A 83 3.58 -5.80 6.06
C THR A 83 4.43 -6.79 5.25
N SER A 84 5.27 -6.31 4.33
CA SER A 84 6.47 -7.06 3.90
C SER A 84 7.48 -7.15 5.04
N PRO A 85 8.53 -8.01 4.93
CA PRO A 85 9.55 -8.13 5.98
C PRO A 85 10.18 -6.78 6.33
N ILE A 86 10.08 -6.41 7.62
CA ILE A 86 10.49 -5.08 8.12
C ILE A 86 11.94 -5.01 8.60
N ASN A 87 12.64 -6.14 8.67
CA ASN A 87 14.04 -6.19 9.10
C ASN A 87 14.99 -5.57 8.06
N ALA A 88 16.21 -5.24 8.50
CA ALA A 88 17.25 -4.86 7.56
C ALA A 88 17.47 -5.95 6.51
N CYS A 89 17.50 -5.58 5.25
CA CYS A 89 17.54 -6.48 4.13
C CYS A 89 18.64 -6.12 3.12
N LYS A 90 18.86 -7.00 2.15
CA LYS A 90 19.81 -6.75 1.07
C LYS A 90 19.42 -5.48 0.31
N VAL A 91 20.40 -4.63 0.05
CA VAL A 91 20.19 -3.37 -0.67
C VAL A 91 20.29 -3.62 -2.17
N GLY A 92 19.30 -3.15 -2.92
CA GLY A 92 19.30 -3.17 -4.37
C GLY A 92 20.34 -2.22 -4.99
N ASP A 93 20.57 -2.35 -6.28
CA ASP A 93 21.55 -1.53 -6.99
C ASP A 93 21.19 -0.04 -6.86
N ASN A 94 22.13 0.75 -6.34
CA ASN A 94 21.97 2.19 -6.08
C ASN A 94 20.76 2.56 -5.17
N GLY A 95 20.31 1.64 -4.32
CA GLY A 95 19.16 1.89 -3.44
C GLY A 95 17.83 1.99 -4.19
N GLY A 96 17.68 1.28 -5.32
CA GLY A 96 16.49 1.36 -6.17
C GLY A 96 15.20 0.92 -5.47
N MET A 97 14.08 1.39 -6.00
CA MET A 97 12.72 1.14 -5.49
C MET A 97 11.85 0.35 -6.48
N GLN A 98 12.37 -0.06 -7.62
CA GLN A 98 11.61 -0.83 -8.62
C GLN A 98 11.34 -2.25 -8.15
N LEU A 99 10.11 -2.74 -8.32
CA LEU A 99 9.71 -4.09 -7.91
C LEU A 99 10.59 -5.19 -8.49
N MET A 100 10.96 -5.12 -9.77
CA MET A 100 11.82 -6.10 -10.46
C MET A 100 13.14 -5.52 -10.98
N GLY A 101 13.28 -4.20 -11.03
CA GLY A 101 14.49 -3.51 -11.47
C GLY A 101 15.57 -3.48 -10.38
N ASN A 102 16.01 -2.29 -10.04
CA ASN A 102 17.08 -2.08 -9.06
C ASN A 102 16.64 -2.36 -7.61
N GLY A 103 15.35 -2.20 -7.29
CA GLY A 103 14.80 -2.42 -5.96
C GLY A 103 14.72 -3.89 -5.57
N LYS A 104 14.12 -4.69 -6.43
CA LYS A 104 13.89 -6.13 -6.29
C LYS A 104 13.13 -6.49 -5.02
N TRP A 105 11.80 -6.54 -5.12
CA TRP A 105 10.89 -6.85 -4.02
C TRP A 105 11.35 -8.02 -3.12
N TYR A 106 11.95 -9.08 -3.71
CA TYR A 106 12.42 -10.25 -3.00
C TYR A 106 13.68 -10.01 -2.15
N TYR A 107 14.27 -8.82 -2.17
CA TYR A 107 15.34 -8.47 -1.25
C TYR A 107 14.84 -8.26 0.18
N HIS A 108 13.56 -7.98 0.38
CA HIS A 108 12.95 -8.02 1.71
C HIS A 108 13.10 -9.41 2.36
N TYR A 109 13.05 -10.47 1.53
CA TYR A 109 13.25 -11.87 1.98
C TYR A 109 14.73 -12.29 2.02
N GLN A 110 15.65 -11.33 2.01
CA GLN A 110 17.07 -11.55 2.22
C GLN A 110 17.59 -10.71 3.40
N PRO A 111 17.28 -11.11 4.65
CA PRO A 111 17.74 -10.40 5.83
C PRO A 111 19.26 -10.23 5.88
N THR A 112 19.69 -9.08 6.33
CA THR A 112 21.12 -8.79 6.61
C THR A 112 21.37 -8.57 8.10
N ASP A 113 20.32 -8.18 8.84
CA ASP A 113 20.31 -7.99 10.27
C ASP A 113 18.87 -8.09 10.83
N TYR A 114 18.72 -8.35 12.12
CA TYR A 114 17.44 -8.37 12.82
C TYR A 114 17.24 -7.07 13.63
N VAL A 115 17.13 -5.98 12.93
CA VAL A 115 16.73 -4.65 13.42
C VAL A 115 15.50 -4.18 12.65
N ILE A 116 14.58 -3.48 13.32
CA ILE A 116 13.36 -2.97 12.71
C ILE A 116 13.69 -1.80 11.77
N GLY A 117 13.20 -1.87 10.55
CA GLY A 117 13.34 -0.86 9.52
C GLY A 117 14.35 -1.24 8.44
N ASN A 118 14.05 -0.80 7.24
CA ASN A 118 14.94 -0.90 6.08
C ASN A 118 14.74 0.31 5.15
N TYR A 119 15.63 0.47 4.18
CA TYR A 119 15.66 1.65 3.31
C TYR A 119 14.44 1.80 2.39
N GLN A 120 13.66 0.72 2.19
CA GLN A 120 12.52 0.73 1.27
C GLN A 120 11.18 0.95 1.99
N LEU A 121 11.06 0.51 3.24
CA LEU A 121 9.79 0.54 3.97
C LEU A 121 9.73 1.64 5.04
N GLY A 122 10.87 2.09 5.55
CA GLY A 122 10.95 3.12 6.59
C GLY A 122 11.79 2.71 7.79
N THR A 123 11.87 3.59 8.76
CA THR A 123 12.64 3.43 9.99
C THR A 123 11.81 2.73 11.08
N LYS A 124 12.45 2.35 12.19
CA LYS A 124 11.74 1.85 13.38
C LYS A 124 10.73 2.87 13.92
N ALA A 125 11.06 4.16 13.90
CA ALA A 125 10.14 5.20 14.39
C ALA A 125 8.89 5.32 13.49
N ASP A 126 9.04 5.14 12.17
CA ASP A 126 7.90 5.13 11.24
C ASP A 126 7.04 3.89 11.47
N PHE A 127 7.64 2.74 11.80
CA PHE A 127 6.90 1.52 12.15
C PHE A 127 6.13 1.68 13.48
N GLU A 128 6.75 2.25 14.52
CA GLU A 128 6.10 2.54 15.80
C GLU A 128 4.93 3.50 15.58
N ALA A 129 5.11 4.56 14.78
CA ALA A 129 4.03 5.50 14.42
C ALA A 129 2.90 4.85 13.63
N LEU A 130 3.20 3.91 12.74
CA LEU A 130 2.19 3.11 12.04
C LEU A 130 1.35 2.29 13.03
N CYS A 131 2.00 1.57 13.95
CA CYS A 131 1.30 0.72 14.93
C CYS A 131 0.42 1.56 15.87
N ASP A 132 0.97 2.67 16.41
CA ASP A 132 0.22 3.57 17.30
C ASP A 132 -1.02 4.15 16.61
N GLU A 133 -0.93 4.50 15.32
CA GLU A 133 -2.06 5.04 14.57
C GLU A 133 -3.06 3.95 14.18
N ALA A 134 -2.59 2.76 13.80
CA ALA A 134 -3.43 1.60 13.45
C ALA A 134 -4.34 1.18 14.62
N GLU A 135 -3.84 1.21 15.86
CA GLU A 135 -4.62 0.95 17.08
C GLU A 135 -5.83 1.88 17.18
N THR A 136 -5.71 3.15 16.74
CA THR A 136 -6.82 4.13 16.79
C THR A 136 -7.97 3.78 15.83
N TYR A 137 -7.69 3.00 14.79
CA TYR A 137 -8.67 2.49 13.84
C TYR A 137 -9.15 1.07 14.16
N GLY A 138 -8.59 0.42 15.18
CA GLY A 138 -8.85 -0.98 15.52
C GLY A 138 -8.21 -1.96 14.51
N ILE A 139 -7.14 -1.56 13.84
CA ILE A 139 -6.41 -2.37 12.87
C ILE A 139 -5.18 -2.98 13.55
N ASN A 140 -4.99 -4.29 13.39
CA ASN A 140 -3.82 -5.00 13.88
C ASN A 140 -2.71 -5.03 12.83
N ILE A 141 -1.46 -4.95 13.26
CA ILE A 141 -0.28 -5.02 12.39
C ILE A 141 0.39 -6.39 12.51
N ILE A 142 0.40 -7.12 11.39
CA ILE A 142 1.05 -8.44 11.25
C ILE A 142 2.35 -8.24 10.49
N VAL A 143 3.48 -8.62 11.09
CA VAL A 143 4.80 -8.51 10.45
C VAL A 143 5.16 -9.81 9.75
N ASP A 144 5.60 -9.72 8.49
CA ASP A 144 6.22 -10.85 7.80
C ASP A 144 7.67 -11.04 8.31
N VAL A 145 8.01 -12.25 8.73
CA VAL A 145 9.27 -12.56 9.41
C VAL A 145 10.00 -13.67 8.66
N VAL A 146 11.19 -13.35 8.16
CA VAL A 146 12.10 -14.34 7.56
C VAL A 146 12.97 -14.94 8.67
N ALA A 147 12.56 -16.09 9.20
CA ALA A 147 13.24 -16.72 10.34
C ALA A 147 14.03 -17.98 9.95
N ASN A 148 13.85 -18.49 8.73
CA ASN A 148 14.53 -19.68 8.23
C ASN A 148 15.95 -19.39 7.74
N HIS A 149 16.19 -18.22 7.16
CA HIS A 149 17.43 -17.94 6.42
C HIS A 149 17.78 -16.46 6.42
N MET A 150 18.96 -16.16 5.90
CA MET A 150 19.46 -14.81 5.65
C MET A 150 19.81 -14.59 4.17
N SER A 151 20.37 -13.43 3.82
CA SER A 151 20.81 -13.09 2.47
C SER A 151 21.68 -14.19 1.84
N SER A 152 21.58 -14.34 0.53
CA SER A 152 22.50 -15.20 -0.25
C SER A 152 23.94 -14.67 -0.25
N ASP A 153 24.14 -13.38 0.01
CA ASP A 153 25.45 -12.75 0.13
C ASP A 153 25.91 -12.74 1.60
N TYR A 154 26.83 -13.63 1.94
CA TYR A 154 27.37 -13.73 3.30
C TYR A 154 28.05 -12.45 3.77
N SER A 155 28.61 -11.66 2.87
CA SER A 155 29.39 -10.47 3.22
C SER A 155 28.54 -9.36 3.83
N VAL A 156 27.25 -9.30 3.48
CA VAL A 156 26.31 -8.26 3.96
C VAL A 156 25.60 -8.65 5.26
N ILE A 157 25.70 -9.89 5.70
CA ILE A 157 25.16 -10.36 6.98
C ILE A 157 25.93 -9.72 8.12
N ALA A 158 25.26 -9.29 9.18
CA ALA A 158 25.85 -8.70 10.36
C ALA A 158 26.88 -9.65 11.03
N ASP A 159 28.04 -9.14 11.42
CA ASP A 159 29.14 -9.97 11.95
C ASP A 159 28.76 -10.71 13.22
N TYR A 160 28.03 -10.08 14.13
CA TYR A 160 27.62 -10.71 15.39
C TYR A 160 26.71 -11.94 15.17
N ILE A 161 25.93 -11.96 14.06
CA ILE A 161 25.12 -13.13 13.68
C ILE A 161 26.03 -14.25 13.17
N LYS A 162 26.96 -13.93 12.26
CA LYS A 162 27.94 -14.91 11.73
C LYS A 162 28.79 -15.54 12.84
N GLU A 163 29.02 -14.80 13.93
CA GLU A 163 29.87 -15.20 15.07
C GLU A 163 29.06 -15.82 16.22
N LEU A 164 27.76 -16.12 16.04
CA LEU A 164 26.96 -16.75 17.10
C LEU A 164 27.60 -18.05 17.60
N PRO A 165 27.74 -18.22 18.94
CA PRO A 165 28.27 -19.44 19.53
C PRO A 165 27.48 -20.66 19.06
N GLY A 166 28.16 -21.74 18.72
CA GLY A 166 27.53 -22.97 18.20
C GLY A 166 27.31 -23.00 16.69
N GLY A 167 27.60 -21.87 15.98
CA GLY A 167 27.41 -21.73 14.55
C GLY A 167 25.97 -21.25 14.19
N ALA A 168 25.89 -20.19 13.42
CA ALA A 168 24.62 -19.61 13.03
C ALA A 168 23.91 -20.40 11.93
N PHE A 169 24.65 -21.04 11.05
CA PHE A 169 24.13 -21.58 9.80
C PHE A 169 24.41 -23.07 9.64
N HIS A 170 23.53 -23.77 8.96
CA HIS A 170 23.79 -25.08 8.41
C HIS A 170 24.82 -25.02 7.25
N PRO A 171 25.41 -26.17 6.85
CA PRO A 171 26.26 -26.20 5.67
C PRO A 171 25.48 -25.77 4.42
N MET A 172 26.11 -24.99 3.55
CA MET A 172 25.52 -24.45 2.33
C MET A 172 25.36 -25.54 1.26
N ASN A 173 24.43 -26.48 1.48
CA ASN A 173 24.00 -27.48 0.51
C ASN A 173 22.65 -27.10 -0.04
N GLY A 174 22.37 -27.41 -1.31
CA GLY A 174 21.03 -27.22 -1.90
C GLY A 174 20.08 -28.34 -1.51
N ILE A 175 18.78 -28.03 -1.40
CA ILE A 175 17.72 -29.03 -1.19
C ILE A 175 17.64 -29.96 -2.40
N SER A 176 17.62 -31.26 -2.16
CA SER A 176 17.52 -32.29 -3.20
C SER A 176 16.14 -32.96 -3.23
N SER A 177 15.41 -32.99 -2.13
CA SER A 177 14.10 -33.64 -2.01
C SER A 177 13.20 -33.03 -0.97
N TYR A 178 12.07 -32.50 -1.40
CA TYR A 178 10.98 -32.03 -0.49
C TYR A 178 10.16 -33.16 0.16
N ASN A 179 10.46 -34.43 -0.14
CA ASN A 179 9.88 -35.59 0.55
C ASN A 179 10.72 -36.07 1.73
N ASN A 180 11.90 -35.47 1.94
CA ASN A 180 12.80 -35.78 3.04
C ASN A 180 12.93 -34.55 3.95
N ARG A 181 12.35 -34.61 5.15
CA ARG A 181 12.35 -33.51 6.09
C ARG A 181 13.73 -33.01 6.40
N GLN A 182 14.67 -33.90 6.77
CA GLN A 182 16.05 -33.49 7.05
C GLN A 182 16.70 -32.77 5.87
N ASP A 183 16.39 -33.18 4.64
CA ASP A 183 16.99 -32.58 3.45
C ASP A 183 16.51 -31.13 3.27
N PHE A 184 15.20 -30.87 3.40
CA PHE A 184 14.70 -29.53 3.12
C PHE A 184 14.64 -28.61 4.36
N THR A 185 14.88 -29.12 5.58
CA THR A 185 14.97 -28.29 6.79
C THR A 185 16.42 -27.95 7.18
N GLN A 186 17.42 -28.68 6.65
CA GLN A 186 18.82 -28.45 6.99
C GLN A 186 19.68 -28.06 5.79
N ASN A 187 19.08 -27.80 4.66
CA ASN A 187 19.79 -27.36 3.47
C ASN A 187 19.22 -26.05 2.92
N SER A 188 20.09 -25.32 2.27
CA SER A 188 19.86 -23.98 1.76
C SER A 188 18.69 -23.92 0.77
N LEU A 189 17.68 -23.15 1.08
CA LEU A 189 16.60 -22.76 0.17
C LEU A 189 17.15 -21.69 -0.79
N LEU A 190 17.11 -21.93 -2.10
CA LEU A 190 17.50 -20.98 -3.16
C LEU A 190 18.90 -20.35 -2.96
N SER A 191 19.84 -21.08 -2.35
CA SER A 191 21.18 -20.58 -2.01
C SER A 191 21.21 -19.45 -0.98
N LEU A 192 20.19 -19.32 -0.16
CA LEU A 192 20.14 -18.44 1.00
C LEU A 192 20.85 -19.10 2.19
N TRP A 193 21.45 -18.31 3.07
CA TRP A 193 22.15 -18.84 4.24
C TRP A 193 21.15 -19.34 5.28
N ASP A 194 21.00 -20.66 5.33
CA ASP A 194 20.04 -21.38 6.15
C ASP A 194 20.46 -21.39 7.62
N PHE A 195 19.58 -20.98 8.51
CA PHE A 195 19.88 -20.95 9.96
C PHE A 195 19.96 -22.36 10.57
N ASN A 196 20.93 -22.56 11.43
CA ASN A 196 20.94 -23.68 12.35
C ASN A 196 19.93 -23.44 13.49
N THR A 197 18.66 -23.71 13.20
CA THR A 197 17.53 -23.48 14.11
C THR A 197 17.55 -24.37 15.35
N GLN A 198 18.38 -25.41 15.38
CA GLN A 198 18.69 -26.21 16.59
C GLN A 198 19.58 -25.44 17.58
N ASN A 199 20.28 -24.41 17.13
CA ASN A 199 21.15 -23.61 18.00
C ASN A 199 20.32 -22.66 18.88
N PRO A 200 20.39 -22.81 20.25
CA PRO A 200 19.65 -21.93 21.15
C PRO A 200 19.98 -20.43 20.99
N ASN A 201 21.17 -20.09 20.47
CA ASN A 201 21.54 -18.69 20.24
C ASN A 201 20.82 -18.13 19.01
N VAL A 202 20.56 -18.95 17.99
CA VAL A 202 19.70 -18.56 16.85
C VAL A 202 18.26 -18.39 17.30
N GLN A 203 17.73 -19.34 18.08
CA GLN A 203 16.37 -19.24 18.64
C GLN A 203 16.21 -17.95 19.48
N GLN A 204 17.19 -17.65 20.32
CA GLN A 204 17.16 -16.43 21.14
C GLN A 204 17.31 -15.15 20.32
N LEU A 205 18.11 -15.17 19.26
CA LEU A 205 18.23 -14.04 18.32
C LEU A 205 16.85 -13.70 17.72
N ILE A 206 16.17 -14.68 17.16
CA ILE A 206 14.85 -14.50 16.54
C ILE A 206 13.81 -14.10 17.59
N LEU A 207 13.76 -14.78 18.74
CA LEU A 207 12.84 -14.42 19.85
C LEU A 207 13.01 -12.97 20.31
N ASN A 208 14.26 -12.50 20.42
CA ASN A 208 14.54 -11.13 20.84
C ASN A 208 14.02 -10.12 19.81
N TYR A 209 14.22 -10.40 18.50
CA TYR A 209 13.69 -9.57 17.42
C TYR A 209 12.16 -9.53 17.44
N LEU A 210 11.50 -10.69 17.59
CA LEU A 210 10.03 -10.74 17.66
C LEU A 210 9.50 -9.96 18.86
N LYS A 211 10.13 -10.08 20.03
CA LYS A 211 9.77 -9.29 21.21
C LYS A 211 9.99 -7.80 21.01
N GLU A 212 11.02 -7.41 20.25
CA GLU A 212 11.23 -6.02 19.88
C GLU A 212 10.12 -5.52 18.94
N CYS A 213 9.69 -6.33 17.97
CA CYS A 213 8.55 -6.00 17.10
C CYS A 213 7.25 -5.83 17.90
N VAL A 214 6.96 -6.74 18.84
CA VAL A 214 5.77 -6.62 19.72
C VAL A 214 5.88 -5.37 20.60
N ALA A 215 7.07 -5.08 21.14
CA ALA A 215 7.28 -3.86 21.93
C ALA A 215 7.15 -2.57 21.11
N ALA A 216 7.34 -2.65 19.79
CA ALA A 216 7.14 -1.57 18.83
C ALA A 216 5.70 -1.50 18.30
N GLY A 217 4.80 -2.40 18.75
CA GLY A 217 3.37 -2.36 18.45
C GLY A 217 2.88 -3.44 17.47
N ALA A 218 3.71 -4.42 17.06
CA ALA A 218 3.22 -5.52 16.23
C ALA A 218 2.28 -6.44 17.02
N ASP A 219 1.13 -6.78 16.42
CA ASP A 219 0.10 -7.65 16.98
C ASP A 219 0.25 -9.11 16.57
N GLY A 220 0.84 -9.35 15.43
CA GLY A 220 0.97 -10.69 14.88
C GLY A 220 2.19 -10.89 13.99
N PHE A 221 2.40 -12.16 13.63
CA PHE A 221 3.49 -12.57 12.74
C PHE A 221 3.04 -13.56 11.67
N ARG A 222 3.54 -13.37 10.46
CA ARG A 222 3.65 -14.39 9.42
C ARG A 222 5.09 -14.88 9.38
N TYR A 223 5.33 -16.18 9.43
CA TYR A 223 6.67 -16.76 9.33
C TYR A 223 6.90 -17.28 7.92
N ASP A 224 7.81 -16.61 7.21
CA ASP A 224 8.27 -17.00 5.88
C ASP A 224 8.94 -18.37 5.90
N ALA A 225 8.72 -19.18 4.84
CA ALA A 225 9.33 -20.49 4.67
C ALA A 225 9.25 -21.40 5.91
N ALA A 226 8.21 -21.27 6.74
CA ALA A 226 8.13 -21.92 8.05
C ALA A 226 8.24 -23.45 7.97
N LYS A 227 7.79 -24.08 6.87
CA LYS A 227 7.93 -25.53 6.70
C LYS A 227 9.39 -26.00 6.58
N HIS A 228 10.32 -25.08 6.31
CA HIS A 228 11.75 -25.37 6.22
C HIS A 228 12.46 -25.35 7.58
N ILE A 229 11.75 -25.07 8.67
CA ILE A 229 12.27 -25.10 10.03
C ILE A 229 11.80 -26.38 10.71
N GLU A 230 12.71 -27.04 11.41
CA GLU A 230 12.46 -28.30 12.10
C GLU A 230 11.44 -28.16 13.23
N LEU A 231 10.82 -29.27 13.53
CA LEU A 231 9.87 -29.46 14.64
C LEU A 231 10.51 -30.29 15.78
N PRO A 232 10.01 -30.17 17.01
CA PRO A 232 10.36 -31.08 18.09
C PRO A 232 10.05 -32.56 17.78
N GLU A 233 9.06 -32.81 16.93
CA GLU A 233 8.61 -34.14 16.49
C GLU A 233 9.45 -34.75 15.39
N ASP A 234 10.38 -34.01 14.80
CA ASP A 234 11.34 -34.54 13.83
C ASP A 234 12.27 -35.59 14.47
N ASP A 235 13.03 -36.32 13.67
CA ASP A 235 13.99 -37.29 14.18
C ASP A 235 14.96 -36.59 15.14
N PRO A 236 15.26 -37.21 16.31
CA PRO A 236 16.15 -36.58 17.33
C PRO A 236 17.53 -36.16 16.85
N SER A 237 17.96 -36.66 15.68
CA SER A 237 19.24 -36.25 15.08
C SER A 237 19.20 -34.84 14.46
N PHE A 238 18.00 -34.30 14.17
CA PHE A 238 17.82 -32.96 13.60
C PHE A 238 16.60 -32.21 14.15
N ALA A 239 15.86 -32.74 15.11
CA ALA A 239 14.74 -32.06 15.77
C ALA A 239 15.20 -30.75 16.42
N SER A 240 14.28 -29.77 16.46
CA SER A 240 14.53 -28.44 17.04
C SER A 240 13.37 -27.97 17.90
N ASP A 241 13.69 -27.34 19.03
CA ASP A 241 12.74 -26.60 19.87
C ASP A 241 12.52 -25.16 19.40
N PHE A 242 12.83 -24.83 18.14
CA PHE A 242 12.72 -23.49 17.60
C PHE A 242 11.32 -22.90 17.81
N TRP A 243 10.27 -23.59 17.34
CA TRP A 243 8.90 -23.10 17.43
C TRP A 243 8.40 -22.92 18.85
N PRO A 244 8.54 -23.89 19.78
CA PRO A 244 8.20 -23.69 21.18
C PRO A 244 8.87 -22.47 21.82
N VAL A 245 10.11 -22.14 21.40
CA VAL A 245 10.85 -21.00 21.95
C VAL A 245 10.40 -19.69 21.32
N VAL A 246 10.36 -19.60 19.97
CA VAL A 246 10.16 -18.31 19.31
C VAL A 246 8.71 -17.84 19.37
N LEU A 247 7.75 -18.76 19.49
CA LEU A 247 6.33 -18.41 19.61
C LEU A 247 5.96 -17.79 20.98
N GLU A 248 6.84 -17.86 21.97
CA GLU A 248 6.70 -17.18 23.28
C GLU A 248 7.10 -15.68 23.20
N ASN A 249 6.77 -15.02 22.11
CA ASN A 249 7.12 -13.62 21.83
C ASN A 249 6.07 -12.61 22.33
N GLY A 250 4.83 -13.06 22.60
CA GLY A 250 3.75 -12.22 23.13
C GLY A 250 2.75 -11.70 22.10
N ALA A 251 2.93 -12.03 20.82
CA ALA A 251 1.97 -11.64 19.77
C ALA A 251 0.62 -12.36 19.91
N GLN A 252 -0.46 -11.71 19.46
CA GLN A 252 -1.82 -12.22 19.55
C GLN A 252 -2.09 -13.29 18.47
N PHE A 253 -1.54 -13.10 17.27
CA PHE A 253 -1.77 -13.94 16.11
C PHE A 253 -0.48 -14.34 15.44
N GLN A 254 -0.32 -15.62 15.14
CA GLN A 254 0.92 -16.13 14.54
C GLN A 254 0.58 -17.22 13.52
N TYR A 255 1.13 -17.14 12.32
CA TYR A 255 0.96 -18.16 11.32
C TYR A 255 2.22 -18.42 10.50
N GLY A 256 2.40 -19.68 10.11
CA GLY A 256 3.52 -20.13 9.30
C GLY A 256 3.12 -20.35 7.85
N GLU A 257 3.99 -19.93 6.94
CA GLU A 257 3.87 -20.34 5.55
C GLU A 257 4.25 -21.81 5.41
N ILE A 258 3.25 -22.67 5.33
CA ILE A 258 3.38 -24.09 5.10
C ILE A 258 2.79 -24.42 3.74
N LEU A 259 3.59 -24.27 2.67
CA LEU A 259 3.14 -24.64 1.33
C LEU A 259 2.97 -26.16 1.26
N GLN A 260 1.73 -26.60 0.98
CA GLN A 260 1.38 -28.01 1.00
C GLN A 260 2.07 -28.80 -0.12
N GLY A 261 2.57 -29.97 0.22
CA GLY A 261 3.24 -30.89 -0.68
C GLY A 261 4.54 -31.44 -0.12
N GLY A 262 4.91 -32.65 -0.53
CA GLY A 262 6.02 -33.36 0.04
C GLY A 262 5.78 -33.80 1.49
N ALA A 263 6.81 -33.73 2.32
CA ALA A 263 6.71 -34.00 3.76
C ALA A 263 6.43 -32.69 4.54
N ASP A 264 5.35 -31.99 4.20
CA ASP A 264 5.01 -30.67 4.75
C ASP A 264 4.59 -30.69 6.22
N TRP A 265 4.05 -31.80 6.72
CA TRP A 265 3.56 -31.98 8.10
C TRP A 265 2.69 -30.82 8.61
N ILE A 266 1.86 -30.29 7.75
CA ILE A 266 0.99 -29.14 8.03
C ILE A 266 0.15 -29.34 9.30
N ASP A 267 -0.33 -30.55 9.55
CA ASP A 267 -1.11 -30.93 10.74
C ASP A 267 -0.29 -30.87 12.03
N VAL A 268 1.03 -31.07 11.97
CA VAL A 268 1.93 -30.93 13.12
C VAL A 268 2.21 -29.46 13.38
N TYR A 269 2.54 -28.66 12.35
CA TYR A 269 2.71 -27.21 12.50
C TYR A 269 1.46 -26.52 13.06
N ALA A 270 0.27 -27.00 12.67
CA ALA A 270 -0.99 -26.46 13.16
C ALA A 270 -1.24 -26.65 14.68
N ASN A 271 -0.46 -27.50 15.35
CA ASN A 271 -0.46 -27.58 16.82
C ASN A 271 0.23 -26.38 17.47
N TYR A 272 1.11 -25.71 16.75
CA TYR A 272 1.92 -24.60 17.25
C TYR A 272 1.35 -23.24 16.84
N MET A 273 0.89 -23.09 15.58
CA MET A 273 0.46 -21.81 15.01
C MET A 273 -0.64 -22.02 13.96
N HIS A 274 -1.19 -20.95 13.42
CA HIS A 274 -2.01 -21.05 12.20
C HIS A 274 -1.11 -21.38 11.00
N VAL A 275 -1.70 -21.96 9.95
CA VAL A 275 -0.96 -22.43 8.77
C VAL A 275 -1.67 -22.04 7.48
N THR A 276 -0.93 -21.93 6.40
CA THR A 276 -1.47 -21.53 5.10
C THR A 276 -2.21 -22.65 4.38
N ALA A 277 -3.36 -22.34 3.77
CA ALA A 277 -4.16 -23.28 2.97
C ALA A 277 -3.82 -23.16 1.47
N SER A 278 -2.56 -23.42 1.08
CA SER A 278 -2.06 -23.17 -0.28
C SER A 278 -2.78 -23.97 -1.37
N ASN A 279 -3.14 -25.24 -1.10
CA ASN A 279 -3.91 -26.05 -2.04
C ASN A 279 -5.31 -25.49 -2.25
N TYR A 280 -5.95 -24.96 -1.19
CA TYR A 280 -7.25 -24.32 -1.30
C TYR A 280 -7.19 -23.06 -2.16
N GLY A 281 -6.17 -22.22 -1.99
CA GLY A 281 -5.93 -21.09 -2.87
C GLY A 281 -5.86 -21.49 -4.35
N GLY A 282 -5.17 -22.59 -4.67
CA GLY A 282 -5.13 -23.14 -6.03
C GLY A 282 -6.51 -23.60 -6.55
N ILE A 283 -7.34 -24.22 -5.68
CA ILE A 283 -8.70 -24.61 -6.03
C ILE A 283 -9.56 -23.38 -6.33
N ILE A 284 -9.48 -22.35 -5.50
CA ILE A 284 -10.26 -21.11 -5.66
C ILE A 284 -9.84 -20.36 -6.93
N ARG A 285 -8.55 -20.21 -7.21
CA ARG A 285 -8.07 -19.60 -8.48
C ARG A 285 -8.59 -20.34 -9.71
N ASN A 286 -8.56 -21.68 -9.68
CA ASN A 286 -9.11 -22.50 -10.77
C ASN A 286 -10.62 -22.38 -10.90
N ALA A 287 -11.36 -22.22 -9.77
CA ALA A 287 -12.80 -22.00 -9.79
C ALA A 287 -13.12 -20.62 -10.43
N ALA A 288 -12.41 -19.57 -10.03
CA ALA A 288 -12.54 -18.22 -10.60
C ALA A 288 -12.25 -18.20 -12.11
N ALA A 289 -11.10 -18.69 -12.52
CA ALA A 289 -10.70 -18.71 -13.92
C ALA A 289 -11.65 -19.52 -14.85
N SER A 290 -12.39 -20.48 -14.29
CA SER A 290 -13.36 -21.30 -15.03
C SER A 290 -14.82 -20.94 -14.78
N ALA A 291 -15.11 -19.89 -14.00
CA ALA A 291 -16.44 -19.54 -13.54
C ALA A 291 -17.22 -20.78 -13.00
N ASN A 292 -16.55 -21.61 -12.20
CA ASN A 292 -17.12 -22.87 -11.72
C ASN A 292 -16.84 -23.07 -10.21
N TYR A 293 -17.76 -22.55 -9.41
CA TYR A 293 -17.78 -22.65 -7.96
C TYR A 293 -18.70 -23.77 -7.46
N GLU A 294 -18.67 -24.95 -8.12
CA GLU A 294 -19.39 -26.11 -7.64
C GLU A 294 -19.04 -26.40 -6.18
N VAL A 295 -20.07 -26.52 -5.31
CA VAL A 295 -19.89 -26.70 -3.86
C VAL A 295 -18.92 -27.83 -3.55
N SER A 296 -19.07 -28.99 -4.20
CA SER A 296 -18.20 -30.15 -4.00
C SER A 296 -16.70 -29.90 -4.21
N ARG A 297 -16.35 -28.87 -4.99
CA ARG A 297 -14.96 -28.47 -5.24
C ARG A 297 -14.40 -27.55 -4.18
N ILE A 298 -15.24 -26.66 -3.63
CA ILE A 298 -14.79 -25.55 -2.77
C ILE A 298 -15.16 -25.72 -1.30
N GLU A 299 -16.07 -26.64 -0.95
CA GLU A 299 -16.51 -26.85 0.44
C GLU A 299 -15.39 -27.29 1.38
N ASN A 300 -14.43 -28.06 0.86
CA ASN A 300 -13.30 -28.59 1.62
C ASN A 300 -12.04 -27.73 1.41
N TYR A 301 -11.43 -27.28 2.51
CA TYR A 301 -10.17 -26.52 2.46
C TYR A 301 -8.96 -27.34 2.00
N ASN A 302 -9.14 -28.63 1.75
CA ASN A 302 -8.09 -29.54 1.27
C ASN A 302 -6.80 -29.48 2.12
N ALA A 303 -6.98 -29.27 3.42
CA ALA A 303 -5.94 -29.32 4.42
C ALA A 303 -6.43 -30.25 5.56
N ASN A 304 -5.58 -31.13 6.03
CA ASN A 304 -5.91 -32.02 7.15
C ASN A 304 -5.72 -31.29 8.51
N VAL A 305 -6.30 -30.09 8.61
CA VAL A 305 -6.15 -29.15 9.71
C VAL A 305 -7.52 -28.55 10.02
N PRO A 306 -7.86 -28.28 11.30
CA PRO A 306 -9.07 -27.56 11.64
C PRO A 306 -9.15 -26.22 10.88
N GLN A 307 -10.33 -25.93 10.30
CA GLN A 307 -10.51 -24.77 9.44
C GLN A 307 -10.19 -23.42 10.12
N ASN A 308 -10.39 -23.33 11.43
CA ASN A 308 -10.06 -22.14 12.21
C ASN A 308 -8.54 -21.97 12.46
N LYS A 309 -7.72 -22.89 11.98
CA LYS A 309 -6.25 -22.81 12.02
C LYS A 309 -5.66 -22.44 10.65
N LEU A 310 -6.50 -22.16 9.67
CA LEU A 310 -6.06 -21.89 8.31
C LEU A 310 -6.02 -20.38 8.01
N VAL A 311 -5.01 -19.95 7.27
CA VAL A 311 -4.99 -18.68 6.54
C VAL A 311 -5.23 -18.98 5.06
N THR A 312 -6.24 -18.33 4.47
CA THR A 312 -6.68 -18.57 3.10
C THR A 312 -6.42 -17.35 2.23
N TRP A 313 -6.20 -17.54 0.95
CA TRP A 313 -6.04 -16.46 -0.02
C TRP A 313 -6.58 -16.86 -1.40
N VAL A 314 -6.90 -15.86 -2.20
CA VAL A 314 -7.03 -16.03 -3.65
C VAL A 314 -5.65 -16.07 -4.27
N GLU A 315 -4.82 -15.08 -3.96
CA GLU A 315 -3.43 -14.95 -4.38
C GLU A 315 -2.53 -14.68 -3.18
N SER A 316 -1.29 -15.14 -3.27
CA SER A 316 -0.17 -14.65 -2.48
C SER A 316 0.81 -13.93 -3.42
N HIS A 317 1.76 -13.21 -2.86
CA HIS A 317 2.83 -12.59 -3.66
C HIS A 317 3.62 -13.64 -4.49
N ASP A 318 3.81 -14.85 -3.96
CA ASP A 318 4.50 -15.93 -4.69
C ASP A 318 3.69 -16.46 -5.87
N ASN A 319 2.38 -16.68 -5.69
CA ASN A 319 1.51 -17.06 -6.80
C ASN A 319 1.46 -15.98 -7.87
N TYR A 320 1.43 -14.71 -7.44
CA TYR A 320 1.43 -13.57 -8.33
C TYR A 320 2.75 -13.43 -9.08
N CYS A 321 3.87 -13.41 -8.36
CA CYS A 321 5.20 -13.16 -8.94
C CYS A 321 5.76 -14.37 -9.69
N GLY A 322 5.56 -15.61 -9.19
CA GLY A 322 6.21 -16.82 -9.68
C GLY A 322 5.31 -17.74 -10.48
N ASP A 323 4.07 -17.98 -10.03
CA ASP A 323 3.17 -18.97 -10.61
C ASP A 323 2.26 -18.42 -11.72
N GLY A 324 2.32 -17.09 -11.97
CA GLY A 324 1.62 -16.46 -13.08
C GLY A 324 0.13 -16.22 -12.84
N SER A 325 -0.33 -16.17 -11.58
CA SER A 325 -1.73 -15.87 -11.28
C SER A 325 -2.16 -14.47 -11.76
N TRP A 326 -1.22 -13.53 -11.87
CA TRP A 326 -1.43 -12.19 -12.42
C TRP A 326 -2.05 -12.18 -13.82
N SER A 327 -1.71 -13.17 -14.67
CA SER A 327 -2.25 -13.30 -16.02
C SER A 327 -3.44 -14.26 -16.12
N MET A 328 -3.72 -15.00 -15.03
CA MET A 328 -4.79 -15.98 -14.95
C MET A 328 -6.13 -15.35 -14.57
N LEU A 329 -6.10 -14.36 -13.67
CA LEU A 329 -7.28 -13.72 -13.12
C LEU A 329 -7.22 -12.20 -13.37
N ASP A 330 -8.30 -11.63 -13.86
CA ASP A 330 -8.50 -10.18 -13.83
C ASP A 330 -9.01 -9.72 -12.46
N GLU A 331 -9.14 -8.41 -12.24
CA GLU A 331 -9.56 -7.86 -10.95
C GLU A 331 -10.99 -8.25 -10.58
N GLN A 332 -11.90 -8.40 -11.55
CA GLN A 332 -13.25 -8.86 -11.29
C GLN A 332 -13.26 -10.30 -10.77
N GLN A 333 -12.49 -11.18 -11.38
CA GLN A 333 -12.34 -12.56 -10.95
C GLN A 333 -11.67 -12.68 -9.56
N VAL A 334 -10.70 -11.80 -9.27
CA VAL A 334 -10.10 -11.72 -7.93
C VAL A 334 -11.15 -11.29 -6.90
N LYS A 335 -11.96 -10.30 -7.19
CA LYS A 335 -13.02 -9.80 -6.32
C LYS A 335 -14.10 -10.86 -6.06
N GLU A 336 -14.55 -11.57 -7.09
CA GLU A 336 -15.48 -12.71 -6.97
C GLU A 336 -14.91 -13.81 -6.07
N ALA A 337 -13.67 -14.23 -6.33
CA ALA A 337 -12.98 -15.25 -5.55
C ALA A 337 -12.73 -14.81 -4.10
N TRP A 338 -12.38 -13.54 -3.88
CA TRP A 338 -12.27 -12.94 -2.56
C TRP A 338 -13.59 -13.03 -1.79
N SER A 339 -14.69 -12.67 -2.45
CA SER A 339 -16.03 -12.72 -1.85
C SER A 339 -16.39 -14.13 -1.42
N VAL A 340 -16.01 -15.15 -2.19
CA VAL A 340 -16.22 -16.56 -1.83
C VAL A 340 -15.43 -16.94 -0.57
N ILE A 341 -14.12 -16.69 -0.52
CA ILE A 341 -13.32 -17.13 0.63
C ILE A 341 -13.63 -16.35 1.90
N THR A 342 -13.99 -15.07 1.76
CA THR A 342 -14.24 -14.17 2.89
C THR A 342 -15.62 -14.43 3.52
N ALA A 343 -16.62 -14.78 2.72
CA ALA A 343 -17.94 -15.16 3.22
C ALA A 343 -17.95 -16.48 4.02
N ARG A 344 -16.90 -17.34 3.88
CA ARG A 344 -16.79 -18.63 4.57
C ARG A 344 -16.62 -18.47 6.08
N SER A 345 -17.07 -19.46 6.84
CA SER A 345 -16.95 -19.48 8.31
C SER A 345 -15.56 -19.84 8.80
N GLY A 346 -14.80 -20.57 7.99
CA GLY A 346 -13.46 -21.02 8.32
C GLY A 346 -12.37 -20.29 7.54
N GLY A 347 -11.16 -20.39 8.07
CA GLY A 347 -9.98 -19.73 7.51
C GLY A 347 -9.98 -18.22 7.74
N THR A 348 -8.82 -17.63 7.97
CA THR A 348 -8.61 -16.18 8.02
C THR A 348 -8.21 -15.73 6.63
N PRO A 349 -9.04 -14.96 5.90
CA PRO A 349 -8.74 -14.57 4.52
C PRO A 349 -7.69 -13.48 4.48
N LEU A 350 -6.72 -13.64 3.57
CA LEU A 350 -5.67 -12.68 3.27
C LEU A 350 -5.85 -12.14 1.85
N PHE A 351 -6.02 -10.84 1.74
CA PHE A 351 -6.14 -10.11 0.48
C PHE A 351 -4.77 -9.62 0.03
N PHE A 352 -4.27 -10.12 -1.09
CA PHE A 352 -3.03 -9.63 -1.67
C PHE A 352 -3.27 -8.33 -2.45
N SER A 353 -2.62 -7.25 -2.04
CA SER A 353 -2.65 -5.98 -2.78
C SER A 353 -1.74 -6.08 -4.00
N ARG A 354 -2.33 -6.24 -5.18
CA ARG A 354 -1.61 -6.26 -6.46
C ARG A 354 -0.89 -4.92 -6.70
N PRO A 355 0.19 -4.90 -7.49
CA PRO A 355 0.81 -3.64 -7.90
C PRO A 355 -0.18 -2.69 -8.57
N HIS A 356 -0.09 -1.39 -8.28
CA HIS A 356 -0.89 -0.36 -8.94
C HIS A 356 -0.68 -0.41 -10.45
N GLY A 357 -1.78 -0.25 -11.24
CA GLY A 357 -1.74 -0.29 -12.69
C GLY A 357 -1.39 -1.66 -13.31
N SER A 358 -1.32 -2.72 -12.49
CA SER A 358 -1.13 -4.08 -13.01
C SER A 358 -2.39 -4.59 -13.74
N SER A 359 -2.20 -5.54 -14.65
CA SER A 359 -3.27 -6.16 -15.41
C SER A 359 -2.87 -7.56 -15.88
N THR A 360 -3.77 -8.29 -16.52
CA THR A 360 -3.46 -9.61 -17.10
C THR A 360 -2.41 -9.57 -18.22
N THR A 361 -2.01 -8.40 -18.67
CA THR A 361 -0.95 -8.18 -19.69
C THR A 361 0.23 -7.37 -19.17
N ASN A 362 0.12 -6.78 -17.98
CA ASN A 362 1.19 -6.01 -17.34
C ASN A 362 1.29 -6.39 -15.85
N GLN A 363 2.20 -7.28 -15.52
CA GLN A 363 2.37 -7.82 -14.17
C GLN A 363 2.69 -6.75 -13.11
N TRP A 364 3.53 -5.79 -13.46
CA TRP A 364 4.11 -4.88 -12.47
C TRP A 364 3.45 -3.50 -12.44
N GLY A 365 2.59 -3.21 -13.44
CA GLY A 365 2.00 -1.89 -13.56
C GLY A 365 3.07 -0.80 -13.66
N ASP A 366 2.86 0.25 -12.90
CA ASP A 366 3.78 1.38 -12.70
C ASP A 366 4.22 1.51 -11.23
N ASN A 367 3.97 0.47 -10.41
CA ASN A 367 4.17 0.53 -8.98
C ASN A 367 5.65 0.42 -8.57
N LEU A 368 5.99 1.12 -7.50
CA LEU A 368 7.30 1.11 -6.86
C LEU A 368 7.21 0.49 -5.46
N ILE A 369 8.32 -0.02 -4.96
CA ILE A 369 8.43 -0.39 -3.54
C ILE A 369 8.23 0.90 -2.71
N GLY A 370 7.43 0.81 -1.68
CA GLY A 370 7.04 1.94 -0.84
C GLY A 370 5.68 2.54 -1.21
N ALA A 371 5.24 2.44 -2.46
CA ALA A 371 3.95 2.96 -2.90
C ALA A 371 2.79 1.99 -2.59
N ALA A 372 1.57 2.53 -2.51
CA ALA A 372 0.36 1.72 -2.39
C ALA A 372 0.13 0.88 -3.66
N GLY A 373 -0.44 -0.30 -3.51
CA GLY A 373 -0.85 -1.14 -4.63
C GLY A 373 -2.19 -0.69 -5.24
N SER A 374 -2.86 -1.63 -5.92
CA SER A 374 -4.20 -1.42 -6.49
C SER A 374 -5.22 -1.07 -5.41
N ASP A 375 -6.14 -0.17 -5.75
CA ASP A 375 -7.26 0.23 -4.88
C ASP A 375 -8.41 -0.79 -4.82
N LEU A 376 -8.25 -1.96 -5.42
CA LEU A 376 -9.26 -3.00 -5.39
C LEU A 376 -9.72 -3.35 -3.95
N PHE A 377 -8.87 -3.20 -2.97
CA PHE A 377 -9.24 -3.40 -1.56
C PHE A 377 -10.31 -2.44 -1.05
N LYS A 378 -10.50 -1.28 -1.70
CA LYS A 378 -11.52 -0.26 -1.38
C LYS A 378 -12.84 -0.50 -2.15
N ASP A 379 -12.88 -1.46 -3.07
CA ASP A 379 -14.08 -1.73 -3.87
C ASP A 379 -15.28 -2.01 -2.96
N PRO A 380 -16.48 -1.48 -3.28
CA PRO A 380 -17.67 -1.65 -2.44
C PRO A 380 -18.05 -3.10 -2.16
N ASP A 381 -17.85 -3.99 -3.13
CA ASP A 381 -18.13 -5.42 -2.94
C ASP A 381 -17.14 -6.04 -1.94
N VAL A 382 -15.86 -5.65 -2.03
CA VAL A 382 -14.82 -6.09 -1.07
C VAL A 382 -15.16 -5.59 0.33
N ALA A 383 -15.49 -4.32 0.47
CA ALA A 383 -15.85 -3.73 1.76
C ALA A 383 -17.14 -4.36 2.35
N ALA A 384 -18.15 -4.60 1.51
CA ALA A 384 -19.39 -5.23 1.95
C ALA A 384 -19.17 -6.66 2.45
N VAL A 385 -18.37 -7.46 1.73
CA VAL A 385 -18.06 -8.84 2.13
C VAL A 385 -17.19 -8.88 3.38
N ASN A 386 -16.23 -7.99 3.53
CA ASN A 386 -15.41 -7.87 4.75
C ASN A 386 -16.30 -7.49 5.96
N SER A 387 -17.18 -6.50 5.80
CA SER A 387 -18.16 -6.12 6.83
C SER A 387 -19.11 -7.29 7.17
N PHE A 388 -19.55 -8.04 6.17
CA PHE A 388 -20.35 -9.25 6.38
C PHE A 388 -19.59 -10.28 7.23
N ARG A 389 -18.32 -10.55 6.90
CA ARG A 389 -17.49 -11.47 7.68
C ARG A 389 -17.35 -11.01 9.14
N ASN A 390 -17.02 -9.75 9.37
CA ASN A 390 -16.88 -9.18 10.72
C ASN A 390 -18.17 -9.37 11.54
N THR A 391 -19.33 -9.12 10.92
CA THR A 391 -20.63 -9.23 11.58
C THR A 391 -21.06 -10.68 11.83
N MET A 392 -20.65 -11.61 10.97
CA MET A 392 -21.07 -13.01 11.00
C MET A 392 -20.05 -13.94 11.69
N ALA A 393 -19.09 -13.39 12.43
CA ALA A 393 -18.11 -14.18 13.17
C ALA A 393 -18.77 -15.24 14.07
N GLY A 394 -18.18 -16.43 14.08
CA GLY A 394 -18.66 -17.55 14.91
C GLY A 394 -19.95 -18.24 14.44
N LEU A 395 -20.61 -17.78 13.37
CA LEU A 395 -21.81 -18.41 12.83
C LEU A 395 -21.48 -19.55 11.86
N ASP A 396 -22.32 -20.60 11.88
CA ASP A 396 -22.22 -21.72 10.93
C ASP A 396 -22.48 -21.28 9.49
N GLU A 397 -21.87 -21.98 8.54
CA GLU A 397 -22.09 -21.75 7.11
C GLU A 397 -22.94 -22.81 6.42
N THR A 398 -23.55 -22.46 5.32
CA THR A 398 -24.17 -23.39 4.36
C THR A 398 -23.85 -22.91 2.94
N LEU A 399 -23.30 -23.80 2.13
CA LEU A 399 -22.98 -23.54 0.73
C LEU A 399 -24.00 -24.20 -0.17
N ARG A 400 -24.37 -23.51 -1.26
CA ARG A 400 -25.21 -24.09 -2.32
C ARG A 400 -24.97 -23.45 -3.67
N ASN A 401 -25.30 -24.16 -4.73
CA ASN A 401 -25.38 -23.61 -6.09
C ASN A 401 -26.86 -23.39 -6.44
N PRO A 402 -27.39 -22.15 -6.43
CA PRO A 402 -28.77 -21.85 -6.78
C PRO A 402 -29.17 -22.44 -8.13
N GLY A 403 -30.31 -23.13 -8.18
CA GLY A 403 -30.78 -23.78 -9.40
C GLY A 403 -29.86 -24.85 -9.98
N GLY A 404 -28.85 -25.29 -9.24
CA GLY A 404 -27.81 -26.20 -9.73
C GLY A 404 -26.80 -25.56 -10.70
N ASN A 405 -26.78 -24.23 -10.80
CA ASN A 405 -25.82 -23.47 -11.61
C ASN A 405 -24.49 -23.37 -10.87
N THR A 406 -23.47 -24.10 -11.32
CA THR A 406 -22.15 -24.10 -10.69
C THR A 406 -21.35 -22.82 -10.89
N GLY A 407 -21.77 -21.93 -11.81
CA GLY A 407 -21.23 -20.58 -11.94
C GLY A 407 -21.77 -19.59 -10.92
N VAL A 408 -22.78 -19.99 -10.12
CA VAL A 408 -23.34 -19.19 -9.05
C VAL A 408 -23.16 -19.93 -7.73
N ILE A 409 -22.56 -19.27 -6.74
CA ILE A 409 -22.37 -19.79 -5.40
C ILE A 409 -23.10 -18.91 -4.39
N MET A 410 -23.82 -19.52 -3.45
CA MET A 410 -24.43 -18.86 -2.30
C MET A 410 -23.83 -19.43 -1.00
N ILE A 411 -23.39 -18.53 -0.14
CA ILE A 411 -22.80 -18.85 1.16
C ILE A 411 -23.64 -18.14 2.22
N GLU A 412 -24.39 -18.92 2.99
CA GLU A 412 -25.23 -18.41 4.08
C GLU A 412 -24.49 -18.50 5.40
N ARG A 413 -24.71 -17.52 6.27
CA ARG A 413 -24.23 -17.54 7.66
C ARG A 413 -25.44 -17.64 8.58
N ALA A 414 -25.63 -18.84 9.16
CA ALA A 414 -26.82 -19.23 9.90
C ALA A 414 -28.10 -18.84 9.13
N ASN A 415 -29.00 -18.08 9.75
CA ASN A 415 -30.24 -17.55 9.17
C ASN A 415 -30.23 -16.02 9.03
N LEU A 416 -29.04 -15.38 9.13
CA LEU A 416 -28.92 -13.92 9.26
C LEU A 416 -28.54 -13.23 7.98
N GLY A 417 -27.76 -13.84 7.11
CA GLY A 417 -27.30 -13.22 5.86
C GLY A 417 -26.69 -14.21 4.89
N ALA A 418 -26.46 -13.77 3.67
CA ALA A 418 -25.85 -14.56 2.61
C ALA A 418 -24.99 -13.70 1.69
N VAL A 419 -23.91 -14.27 1.18
CA VAL A 419 -23.16 -13.76 0.04
C VAL A 419 -23.45 -14.63 -1.17
N ILE A 420 -23.83 -14.03 -2.31
CA ILE A 420 -24.09 -14.73 -3.57
C ILE A 420 -23.18 -14.14 -4.63
N VAL A 421 -22.43 -14.98 -5.32
CA VAL A 421 -21.52 -14.59 -6.39
C VAL A 421 -21.96 -15.26 -7.68
N ASN A 422 -22.20 -14.47 -8.72
CA ASN A 422 -22.39 -14.94 -10.08
C ASN A 422 -21.13 -14.65 -10.90
N ALA A 423 -20.34 -15.67 -11.13
CA ALA A 423 -19.09 -15.56 -11.90
C ALA A 423 -19.29 -15.79 -13.41
N THR A 424 -20.53 -15.75 -13.91
CA THR A 424 -20.83 -16.00 -15.32
C THR A 424 -21.14 -14.72 -16.07
N ASP A 425 -20.92 -14.74 -17.40
CA ASP A 425 -21.24 -13.63 -18.32
C ASP A 425 -22.76 -13.42 -18.55
N GLN A 426 -23.61 -14.07 -17.77
CA GLN A 426 -25.06 -14.02 -17.91
C GLN A 426 -25.74 -13.80 -16.58
N ALA A 427 -26.81 -13.02 -16.56
CA ALA A 427 -27.66 -12.93 -15.40
C ALA A 427 -28.25 -14.31 -15.05
N ALA A 428 -28.39 -14.60 -13.77
CA ALA A 428 -28.87 -15.87 -13.25
C ALA A 428 -30.00 -15.67 -12.26
N SER A 429 -30.93 -16.64 -12.21
CA SER A 429 -31.95 -16.71 -11.16
C SER A 429 -31.34 -17.24 -9.87
N VAL A 430 -31.66 -16.59 -8.74
CA VAL A 430 -31.32 -17.05 -7.40
C VAL A 430 -32.45 -17.76 -6.69
N GLU A 431 -33.49 -18.19 -7.41
CA GLU A 431 -34.58 -18.98 -6.84
C GLU A 431 -34.02 -20.27 -6.22
N THR A 432 -33.97 -20.32 -4.90
CA THR A 432 -33.31 -21.42 -4.17
C THR A 432 -33.86 -21.54 -2.75
N GLU A 433 -33.86 -22.80 -2.23
CA GLU A 433 -34.05 -22.99 -0.79
C GLU A 433 -32.98 -22.24 0.00
N THR A 434 -33.37 -21.69 1.15
CA THR A 434 -32.51 -20.93 2.03
C THR A 434 -32.78 -21.22 3.50
N LYS A 435 -31.74 -21.02 4.34
CA LYS A 435 -31.89 -21.02 5.81
C LYS A 435 -32.25 -19.62 6.35
N LEU A 436 -32.19 -18.59 5.51
CA LEU A 436 -32.57 -17.24 5.91
C LEU A 436 -34.02 -17.22 6.40
N ASP A 437 -34.32 -16.45 7.43
CA ASP A 437 -35.66 -16.24 7.91
C ASP A 437 -36.52 -15.55 6.84
N ASN A 438 -37.85 -15.80 6.86
CA ASN A 438 -38.75 -15.13 5.95
C ASN A 438 -38.71 -13.60 6.18
N GLY A 439 -38.55 -12.83 5.13
CA GLY A 439 -38.42 -11.39 5.18
C GLY A 439 -37.79 -10.78 3.94
N ILE A 440 -37.48 -9.52 4.03
CA ILE A 440 -36.77 -8.78 2.98
C ILE A 440 -35.32 -8.63 3.43
N TYR A 441 -34.41 -9.00 2.55
CA TYR A 441 -32.97 -8.81 2.69
C TYR A 441 -32.54 -7.77 1.67
N TYR A 442 -31.56 -6.95 2.05
CA TYR A 442 -31.06 -5.90 1.17
C TYR A 442 -29.60 -6.20 0.81
N ASP A 443 -29.25 -6.01 -0.45
CA ASP A 443 -27.86 -6.01 -0.84
C ASP A 443 -27.13 -4.83 -0.18
N LYS A 444 -26.01 -5.08 0.45
CA LYS A 444 -25.26 -4.02 1.17
C LYS A 444 -24.65 -2.95 0.27
N VAL A 445 -24.44 -3.25 -1.00
CA VAL A 445 -23.83 -2.33 -1.95
C VAL A 445 -24.90 -1.44 -2.59
N THR A 446 -25.97 -2.04 -3.12
CA THR A 446 -26.99 -1.32 -3.91
C THR A 446 -28.25 -0.98 -3.12
N ASN A 447 -28.46 -1.59 -1.95
CA ASN A 447 -29.70 -1.55 -1.18
C ASN A 447 -30.93 -2.13 -1.93
N GLU A 448 -30.72 -2.90 -3.00
CA GLU A 448 -31.80 -3.61 -3.66
C GLU A 448 -32.42 -4.69 -2.77
N PRO A 449 -33.77 -4.84 -2.78
CA PRO A 449 -34.46 -5.81 -1.93
C PRO A 449 -34.56 -7.19 -2.57
N TYR A 450 -34.36 -8.23 -1.79
CA TYR A 450 -34.56 -9.64 -2.13
C TYR A 450 -35.51 -10.27 -1.13
N GLU A 451 -36.51 -11.02 -1.57
CA GLU A 451 -37.52 -11.60 -0.69
C GLU A 451 -37.24 -13.07 -0.39
N VAL A 452 -37.32 -13.40 0.89
CA VAL A 452 -37.39 -14.79 1.36
C VAL A 452 -38.82 -15.10 1.81
N GLN A 453 -39.47 -16.01 1.13
CA GLN A 453 -40.82 -16.45 1.44
C GLN A 453 -40.89 -17.98 1.48
N ASN A 454 -41.46 -18.53 2.57
CA ASN A 454 -41.58 -19.98 2.79
C ASN A 454 -40.25 -20.75 2.67
N GLY A 455 -39.14 -20.14 3.09
CA GLY A 455 -37.82 -20.76 3.04
C GLY A 455 -37.20 -20.76 1.60
N THR A 456 -37.72 -19.94 0.71
CA THR A 456 -37.18 -19.78 -0.64
C THR A 456 -36.78 -18.32 -0.84
N LEU A 457 -35.52 -18.10 -1.23
CA LEU A 457 -35.02 -16.80 -1.70
C LEU A 457 -35.34 -16.67 -3.20
N THR A 458 -35.86 -15.53 -3.61
CA THR A 458 -36.18 -15.24 -5.02
C THR A 458 -35.53 -13.94 -5.46
N GLY A 459 -35.03 -13.91 -6.69
CA GLY A 459 -34.42 -12.73 -7.32
C GLY A 459 -33.62 -13.08 -8.55
N THR A 460 -32.94 -12.11 -9.08
CA THR A 460 -31.98 -12.22 -10.18
C THR A 460 -30.66 -11.61 -9.72
N ILE A 461 -29.57 -12.22 -10.08
CA ILE A 461 -28.22 -11.69 -9.93
C ILE A 461 -27.63 -11.45 -11.33
N ASP A 462 -27.13 -10.28 -11.59
CA ASP A 462 -26.56 -9.92 -12.89
C ASP A 462 -25.25 -10.66 -13.16
N ALA A 463 -24.75 -10.57 -14.39
CA ALA A 463 -23.46 -11.13 -14.76
C ALA A 463 -22.36 -10.48 -13.92
N HIS A 464 -21.45 -11.30 -13.38
CA HIS A 464 -20.32 -10.86 -12.55
C HIS A 464 -20.68 -10.04 -11.30
N GLN A 465 -21.93 -10.12 -10.85
CA GLN A 465 -22.41 -9.42 -9.66
C GLN A 465 -22.11 -10.23 -8.39
N ILE A 466 -21.86 -9.48 -7.31
CA ILE A 466 -21.74 -9.97 -5.95
C ILE A 466 -22.88 -9.35 -5.14
N LEU A 467 -23.67 -10.18 -4.47
CA LEU A 467 -24.71 -9.74 -3.54
C LEU A 467 -24.31 -10.07 -2.11
N VAL A 468 -24.39 -9.10 -1.23
CA VAL A 468 -24.16 -9.25 0.20
C VAL A 468 -25.47 -8.95 0.92
N LEU A 469 -26.28 -9.99 1.13
CA LEU A 469 -27.65 -9.89 1.65
C LEU A 469 -27.68 -9.88 3.17
N THR A 470 -28.26 -8.83 3.76
CA THR A 470 -28.53 -8.71 5.19
C THR A 470 -29.97 -8.21 5.42
N GLY A 471 -30.50 -8.41 6.64
CA GLY A 471 -31.87 -7.98 6.98
C GLY A 471 -32.05 -6.45 7.10
N GLU A 472 -30.97 -5.70 7.09
CA GLU A 472 -30.98 -4.27 7.25
C GLU A 472 -30.31 -3.58 6.03
N LYS A 473 -30.85 -2.41 5.66
CA LYS A 473 -30.21 -1.55 4.66
C LYS A 473 -28.85 -1.05 5.12
N SER A 474 -27.96 -0.88 4.17
CA SER A 474 -26.69 -0.20 4.43
C SER A 474 -26.95 1.26 4.85
N GLN A 475 -26.33 1.67 5.94
CA GLN A 475 -26.38 3.05 6.48
C GLN A 475 -25.03 3.76 6.25
N VAL A 476 -24.37 3.45 5.14
CA VAL A 476 -23.07 4.03 4.81
C VAL A 476 -23.21 5.16 3.80
N LYS A 477 -22.24 6.08 3.81
CA LYS A 477 -22.07 7.11 2.79
C LYS A 477 -21.95 6.46 1.41
N PRO A 478 -22.26 7.18 0.33
CA PRO A 478 -22.06 6.65 -1.00
C PRO A 478 -20.58 6.39 -1.28
N TYR A 479 -20.30 5.47 -2.17
CA TYR A 479 -18.96 5.23 -2.68
C TYR A 479 -18.81 5.86 -4.06
N VAL A 480 -17.62 6.39 -4.36
CA VAL A 480 -17.26 6.89 -5.69
C VAL A 480 -15.95 6.24 -6.15
N SER A 481 -15.84 6.03 -7.44
CA SER A 481 -14.62 5.53 -8.06
C SER A 481 -14.39 6.15 -9.44
N ILE A 482 -13.16 6.01 -9.92
CA ILE A 482 -12.73 6.41 -11.25
C ILE A 482 -11.85 5.31 -11.84
N SER A 483 -11.95 5.11 -13.16
CA SER A 483 -11.24 4.03 -13.86
C SER A 483 -9.71 4.13 -13.80
N GLN A 484 -9.18 5.32 -13.53
CA GLN A 484 -7.76 5.55 -13.28
C GLN A 484 -7.62 6.63 -12.21
N GLN A 485 -6.83 6.40 -11.17
CA GLN A 485 -6.77 7.24 -9.97
C GLN A 485 -5.73 8.36 -10.04
N GLY A 486 -5.53 8.93 -11.20
CA GLY A 486 -4.53 9.96 -11.43
C GLY A 486 -3.31 9.44 -12.19
N GLY A 487 -2.22 10.22 -12.15
CA GLY A 487 -0.97 9.86 -12.81
C GLY A 487 -0.77 10.49 -14.18
N ASN A 488 0.25 10.01 -14.91
CA ASN A 488 0.65 10.57 -16.19
C ASN A 488 -0.07 9.88 -17.35
N PHE A 489 -0.39 10.66 -18.39
CA PHE A 489 -0.97 10.13 -19.63
C PHE A 489 -0.42 10.87 -20.85
N ARG A 490 -0.50 10.24 -22.05
CA ARG A 490 0.14 10.79 -23.26
C ARG A 490 -0.77 11.64 -24.12
N GLU A 491 -1.84 11.05 -24.62
CA GLU A 491 -2.70 11.69 -25.64
C GLU A 491 -3.96 12.27 -25.01
N SER A 492 -5.09 11.67 -25.24
CA SER A 492 -6.31 11.84 -24.47
C SER A 492 -6.52 10.60 -23.60
N LEU A 493 -7.19 10.79 -22.48
CA LEU A 493 -7.51 9.74 -21.54
C LEU A 493 -9.02 9.66 -21.37
N SER A 494 -9.59 8.50 -21.69
CA SER A 494 -10.99 8.21 -21.43
C SER A 494 -11.14 7.72 -20.00
N LEU A 495 -11.93 8.43 -19.21
CA LEU A 495 -12.18 8.13 -17.80
C LEU A 495 -13.63 7.75 -17.62
N THR A 496 -13.85 6.75 -16.77
CA THR A 496 -15.17 6.35 -16.31
C THR A 496 -15.25 6.62 -14.82
N VAL A 497 -16.25 7.38 -14.37
CA VAL A 497 -16.57 7.60 -12.96
C VAL A 497 -17.81 6.82 -12.60
N ARG A 498 -17.87 6.33 -11.36
CA ARG A 498 -18.98 5.55 -10.85
C ARG A 498 -19.35 6.00 -9.44
N ALA A 499 -20.65 5.99 -9.14
CA ALA A 499 -21.17 6.23 -7.80
C ALA A 499 -22.11 5.10 -7.41
N VAL A 500 -21.98 4.61 -6.19
CA VAL A 500 -22.78 3.50 -5.66
C VAL A 500 -23.46 3.96 -4.37
N ASN A 501 -24.68 3.52 -4.13
CA ASN A 501 -25.52 3.92 -3.00
C ASN A 501 -25.69 5.45 -2.90
N ALA A 502 -25.82 6.15 -4.03
CA ALA A 502 -25.94 7.59 -4.11
C ALA A 502 -27.36 8.02 -4.50
N GLU A 503 -27.89 9.06 -3.86
CA GLU A 503 -29.12 9.75 -4.29
C GLU A 503 -28.81 10.79 -5.37
N SER A 504 -27.60 11.32 -5.36
CA SER A 504 -27.08 12.23 -6.38
C SER A 504 -25.58 12.07 -6.53
N ALA A 505 -25.08 12.16 -7.78
CA ALA A 505 -23.67 12.15 -8.08
C ALA A 505 -23.29 13.16 -9.14
N SER A 506 -22.06 13.66 -9.08
CA SER A 506 -21.49 14.57 -10.06
C SER A 506 -19.98 14.37 -10.16
N TYR A 507 -19.40 14.74 -11.32
CA TYR A 507 -17.97 14.92 -11.45
C TYR A 507 -17.64 16.33 -11.91
N THR A 508 -16.50 16.84 -11.47
CA THR A 508 -15.99 18.17 -11.84
C THR A 508 -14.66 18.03 -12.57
N VAL A 509 -14.56 18.60 -13.77
CA VAL A 509 -13.33 18.68 -14.57
C VAL A 509 -13.15 20.12 -15.05
N GLY A 510 -11.97 20.70 -14.82
CA GLY A 510 -11.67 22.06 -15.24
C GLY A 510 -12.66 23.10 -14.70
N GLY A 511 -13.22 22.86 -13.52
CA GLY A 511 -14.21 23.74 -12.87
C GLY A 511 -15.65 23.60 -13.39
N THR A 512 -15.90 22.66 -14.29
CA THR A 512 -17.26 22.37 -14.80
C THR A 512 -17.80 21.12 -14.10
N GLU A 513 -18.91 21.26 -13.37
CA GLU A 513 -19.62 20.17 -12.71
C GLU A 513 -20.65 19.54 -13.65
N VAL A 514 -20.64 18.21 -13.75
CA VAL A 514 -21.55 17.42 -14.60
C VAL A 514 -22.21 16.36 -13.73
N PRO A 515 -23.55 16.39 -13.58
CA PRO A 515 -24.27 15.35 -12.86
C PRO A 515 -24.31 14.04 -13.66
N PHE A 516 -24.37 12.92 -12.95
CA PHE A 516 -24.59 11.59 -13.54
C PHE A 516 -25.44 10.73 -12.56
N GLU A 517 -25.95 9.60 -13.04
CA GLU A 517 -26.77 8.69 -12.20
C GLU A 517 -25.88 7.64 -11.52
N GLU A 518 -25.48 6.59 -12.22
CA GLU A 518 -24.65 5.50 -11.67
C GLU A 518 -23.23 5.53 -12.24
N GLU A 519 -23.11 5.86 -13.54
CA GLU A 519 -21.83 5.86 -14.25
C GLU A 519 -21.81 6.98 -15.31
N ALA A 520 -20.64 7.55 -15.54
CA ALA A 520 -20.41 8.48 -16.63
C ALA A 520 -19.02 8.29 -17.23
N GLN A 521 -18.92 8.42 -18.54
CA GLN A 521 -17.65 8.38 -19.29
C GLN A 521 -17.37 9.73 -19.94
N PHE A 522 -16.13 10.18 -19.86
CA PHE A 522 -15.66 11.42 -20.49
C PHE A 522 -14.18 11.33 -20.85
N GLU A 523 -13.72 12.27 -21.65
CA GLU A 523 -12.31 12.37 -22.05
C GLU A 523 -11.65 13.61 -21.45
N ILE A 524 -10.37 13.47 -21.04
CA ILE A 524 -9.51 14.58 -20.69
C ILE A 524 -8.29 14.62 -21.61
N GLY A 525 -7.61 15.75 -21.71
CA GLY A 525 -6.31 15.86 -22.33
C GLY A 525 -6.28 16.32 -23.79
N ALA A 526 -7.41 16.38 -24.51
CA ALA A 526 -7.41 16.77 -25.92
C ALA A 526 -6.79 18.15 -26.17
N ASP A 527 -7.07 19.13 -25.29
CA ASP A 527 -6.60 20.51 -25.38
C ASP A 527 -5.46 20.84 -24.39
N MET A 528 -4.94 19.84 -23.67
CA MET A 528 -3.85 20.01 -22.70
C MET A 528 -2.48 19.99 -23.38
N ARG A 529 -1.54 20.76 -22.85
CA ARG A 529 -0.14 20.76 -23.26
C ARG A 529 0.66 19.78 -22.40
N ASP A 530 1.83 19.42 -22.87
CA ASP A 530 2.78 18.63 -22.06
C ASP A 530 3.15 19.40 -20.78
N GLY A 531 3.06 18.72 -19.65
CA GLY A 531 3.23 19.31 -18.32
C GLY A 531 1.96 19.89 -17.68
N ASP A 532 0.87 20.08 -18.46
CA ASP A 532 -0.39 20.57 -17.90
C ASP A 532 -1.01 19.51 -16.96
N THR A 533 -1.59 19.97 -15.86
CA THR A 533 -2.33 19.14 -14.91
C THR A 533 -3.83 19.44 -14.96
N VAL A 534 -4.64 18.43 -14.74
CA VAL A 534 -6.08 18.56 -14.54
C VAL A 534 -6.52 17.74 -13.34
N THR A 535 -7.40 18.31 -12.54
CA THR A 535 -8.06 17.59 -11.45
C THR A 535 -9.44 17.15 -11.87
N VAL A 536 -9.79 15.92 -11.49
CA VAL A 536 -11.13 15.38 -11.58
C VAL A 536 -11.62 15.15 -10.16
N THR A 537 -12.69 15.81 -9.76
CA THR A 537 -13.33 15.57 -8.46
C THR A 537 -14.64 14.83 -8.72
N VAL A 538 -14.83 13.69 -8.05
CA VAL A 538 -16.07 12.92 -8.09
C VAL A 538 -16.75 13.07 -6.75
N ARG A 539 -18.02 13.46 -6.74
CA ARG A 539 -18.81 13.69 -5.52
C ARG A 539 -20.12 12.92 -5.62
N ALA A 540 -20.49 12.28 -4.52
CA ALA A 540 -21.78 11.62 -4.37
C ALA A 540 -22.38 11.91 -2.99
N GLU A 541 -23.71 11.88 -2.88
CA GLU A 541 -24.46 12.21 -1.65
C GLU A 541 -25.64 11.27 -1.48
N ASN A 542 -25.90 10.83 -0.24
CA ASN A 542 -27.10 10.15 0.19
C ASN A 542 -27.53 10.67 1.59
N GLU A 543 -28.60 10.09 2.17
CA GLU A 543 -29.09 10.48 3.49
C GLU A 543 -28.06 10.30 4.64
N PHE A 544 -27.02 9.48 4.44
CA PHE A 544 -25.97 9.17 5.44
C PHE A 544 -24.73 10.08 5.28
N GLY A 545 -24.62 10.85 4.21
CA GLY A 545 -23.55 11.82 4.03
C GLY A 545 -23.06 12.01 2.62
N VAL A 546 -21.88 12.63 2.51
CA VAL A 546 -21.22 12.95 1.24
C VAL A 546 -19.88 12.22 1.17
N THR A 547 -19.57 11.69 0.00
CA THR A 547 -18.22 11.23 -0.37
C THR A 547 -17.73 12.08 -1.52
N GLU A 548 -16.48 12.55 -1.43
CA GLU A 548 -15.84 13.37 -2.44
C GLU A 548 -14.37 12.94 -2.55
N GLU A 549 -13.96 12.57 -3.76
CA GLU A 549 -12.60 12.15 -4.07
C GLU A 549 -12.04 13.00 -5.21
N THR A 550 -10.75 13.35 -5.15
CA THR A 550 -10.11 14.18 -6.15
C THR A 550 -8.87 13.49 -6.69
N TYR A 551 -8.78 13.41 -8.01
CA TYR A 551 -7.72 12.73 -8.74
C TYR A 551 -6.99 13.74 -9.63
N THR A 552 -5.65 13.67 -9.68
CA THR A 552 -4.84 14.58 -10.48
C THR A 552 -4.17 13.83 -11.62
N PHE A 553 -4.31 14.36 -12.82
CA PHE A 553 -3.71 13.81 -14.04
C PHE A 553 -2.76 14.82 -14.66
N THR A 554 -1.59 14.36 -15.11
CA THR A 554 -0.60 15.18 -15.78
C THR A 554 -0.38 14.68 -17.20
N LYS A 555 -0.55 15.55 -18.20
CA LYS A 555 -0.26 15.18 -19.58
C LYS A 555 1.23 15.23 -19.82
N LEU A 556 1.82 14.07 -20.11
CA LEU A 556 3.22 13.92 -20.51
C LEU A 556 3.27 13.11 -21.79
N SER A 557 3.78 13.71 -22.86
CA SER A 557 3.91 13.04 -24.17
C SER A 557 4.84 11.83 -24.10
N TYR A 558 5.73 11.79 -23.10
CA TYR A 558 6.53 10.66 -22.70
C TYR A 558 6.41 10.39 -21.20
N PRO A 559 5.43 9.59 -20.75
CA PRO A 559 5.50 9.02 -19.42
C PRO A 559 6.70 8.08 -19.41
N VAL A 560 7.67 8.38 -18.58
CA VAL A 560 8.97 7.73 -18.57
C VAL A 560 8.90 6.57 -17.61
N LEU A 561 9.32 5.39 -18.07
CA LEU A 561 9.56 4.26 -17.19
C LEU A 561 10.81 4.55 -16.36
N GLU A 562 10.78 4.19 -15.09
CA GLU A 562 11.94 4.37 -14.22
C GLU A 562 13.15 3.59 -14.76
N GLY A 563 14.31 4.25 -14.80
CA GLY A 563 15.53 3.68 -15.38
C GLY A 563 15.76 4.04 -16.85
N GLU A 564 14.79 4.63 -17.55
CA GLU A 564 15.02 5.18 -18.88
C GLU A 564 15.73 6.54 -18.79
N THR A 565 16.61 6.81 -19.75
CA THR A 565 17.21 8.12 -19.94
C THR A 565 16.43 8.85 -21.01
N VAL A 566 15.81 9.97 -20.65
CA VAL A 566 15.07 10.81 -21.61
C VAL A 566 15.64 12.20 -21.66
N VAL A 567 15.88 12.65 -22.87
CA VAL A 567 16.34 14.01 -23.15
C VAL A 567 15.20 14.82 -23.72
N TYR A 568 14.88 15.89 -23.05
CA TYR A 568 13.99 16.94 -23.53
C TYR A 568 14.82 18.11 -24.00
N PHE A 569 14.36 18.79 -25.04
CA PHE A 569 15.02 19.97 -25.59
C PHE A 569 14.04 21.12 -25.72
N ASP A 570 14.27 22.18 -24.97
CA ASP A 570 13.57 23.46 -25.16
C ASP A 570 14.18 24.18 -26.37
N ASN A 571 13.42 24.17 -27.46
CA ASN A 571 13.89 24.64 -28.75
C ASN A 571 13.91 26.19 -28.83
N GLN A 572 14.79 26.79 -28.07
CA GLN A 572 14.98 28.25 -28.03
C GLN A 572 15.44 28.86 -29.37
N TYR A 573 15.77 28.02 -30.36
CA TYR A 573 16.24 28.42 -31.67
C TYR A 573 15.14 28.46 -32.73
N ASP A 574 13.89 28.13 -32.36
CA ASP A 574 12.72 28.06 -33.24
C ASP A 574 12.95 27.17 -34.47
N TRP A 575 13.68 26.06 -34.33
CA TRP A 575 13.86 25.11 -35.41
C TRP A 575 12.54 24.39 -35.72
N GLU A 576 12.19 24.28 -37.01
CA GLU A 576 10.99 23.57 -37.45
C GLU A 576 11.06 22.04 -37.16
N SER A 577 12.26 21.49 -37.10
CA SER A 577 12.54 20.11 -36.77
C SER A 577 13.77 20.01 -35.89
N VAL A 578 13.75 19.15 -34.92
CA VAL A 578 14.88 18.90 -34.00
C VAL A 578 15.31 17.45 -34.12
N TYR A 579 16.59 17.24 -34.21
CA TYR A 579 17.25 15.95 -34.23
C TYR A 579 18.22 15.86 -33.04
N ILE A 580 18.37 14.66 -32.50
CA ILE A 580 19.34 14.34 -31.45
C ILE A 580 20.43 13.41 -32.04
N TYR A 581 21.65 13.88 -32.08
CA TYR A 581 22.82 13.08 -32.40
C TYR A 581 23.47 12.61 -31.10
N MET A 582 23.67 11.29 -30.99
CA MET A 582 24.20 10.62 -29.80
C MET A 582 25.52 9.96 -30.17
N TYR A 583 26.53 10.07 -29.32
CA TYR A 583 27.80 9.39 -29.54
C TYR A 583 28.54 9.07 -28.24
N THR A 584 29.26 7.95 -28.24
CA THR A 584 30.22 7.55 -27.19
C THR A 584 31.65 7.87 -27.63
N GLU A 585 32.56 8.08 -26.67
CA GLU A 585 33.96 8.42 -26.98
C GLU A 585 34.88 7.21 -27.04
N ASN A 586 34.69 6.21 -26.16
CA ASN A 586 35.53 5.00 -26.08
C ASN A 586 34.71 3.75 -25.72
N PRO A 587 34.45 2.79 -26.63
CA PRO A 587 34.70 2.93 -28.07
C PRO A 587 33.81 4.01 -28.69
N HIS A 588 34.24 4.58 -29.80
CA HIS A 588 33.41 5.53 -30.51
C HIS A 588 32.32 4.80 -31.26
N THR A 589 31.06 5.12 -30.91
CA THR A 589 29.85 4.72 -31.64
C THR A 589 28.95 5.94 -31.77
N ASP A 590 28.16 6.04 -32.82
CA ASP A 590 27.20 7.10 -33.01
C ASP A 590 25.97 6.62 -33.79
N ASN A 591 24.89 7.41 -33.72
CA ASN A 591 23.63 7.12 -34.42
C ASN A 591 23.55 7.77 -35.81
N GLY A 592 24.66 8.27 -36.35
CA GLY A 592 24.76 8.88 -37.67
C GLY A 592 24.21 10.32 -37.70
N TRP A 593 25.07 11.28 -38.17
CA TRP A 593 24.67 12.68 -38.32
C TRP A 593 23.56 12.85 -39.38
N PRO A 594 22.50 13.70 -39.17
CA PRO A 594 22.30 14.66 -38.09
C PRO A 594 21.65 14.09 -36.79
N GLY A 595 21.55 12.79 -36.65
CA GLY A 595 20.90 12.11 -35.55
C GLY A 595 19.51 11.62 -35.91
N VAL A 596 18.75 11.15 -34.91
CA VAL A 596 17.37 10.73 -35.06
C VAL A 596 16.44 11.93 -34.79
N PRO A 597 15.28 12.02 -35.45
CA PRO A 597 14.32 13.07 -35.14
C PRO A 597 13.78 12.94 -33.73
N MET A 598 13.71 14.05 -33.01
CA MET A 598 13.03 14.14 -31.73
C MET A 598 11.54 14.36 -31.96
N GLN A 599 10.71 13.84 -31.07
CA GLN A 599 9.28 14.05 -31.13
C GLN A 599 8.92 15.41 -30.52
N SER A 600 8.13 16.21 -31.22
CA SER A 600 7.53 17.42 -30.65
C SER A 600 6.47 17.04 -29.61
N ILE A 601 6.57 17.64 -28.43
CA ILE A 601 5.64 17.42 -27.31
C ILE A 601 4.84 18.69 -26.98
N GLY A 602 4.83 19.68 -27.88
CA GLY A 602 4.13 20.95 -27.70
C GLY A 602 5.02 22.04 -27.08
N SER A 603 4.54 23.27 -27.04
CA SER A 603 5.23 24.43 -26.44
C SER A 603 6.68 24.60 -26.87
N ASN A 604 6.99 24.26 -28.12
CA ASN A 604 8.34 24.26 -28.70
C ASN A 604 9.33 23.28 -28.03
N MET A 605 8.81 22.33 -27.27
CA MET A 605 9.57 21.26 -26.62
C MET A 605 9.65 20.00 -27.49
N TYR A 606 10.77 19.32 -27.43
CA TYR A 606 11.03 18.07 -28.12
C TYR A 606 11.60 17.05 -27.15
N ALA A 607 11.28 15.76 -27.36
CA ALA A 607 11.75 14.67 -26.50
C ALA A 607 12.30 13.48 -27.29
N ALA A 608 13.26 12.79 -26.72
CA ALA A 608 13.76 11.50 -27.22
C ALA A 608 14.19 10.61 -26.05
N VAL A 609 13.81 9.31 -26.12
CA VAL A 609 14.34 8.26 -25.25
C VAL A 609 15.69 7.83 -25.82
N LEU A 610 16.70 7.73 -24.96
CA LEU A 610 18.00 7.26 -25.35
C LEU A 610 18.03 5.74 -25.33
N PRO A 611 18.45 5.07 -26.44
CA PRO A 611 18.72 3.64 -26.43
C PRO A 611 19.82 3.28 -25.42
N ALA A 612 19.75 2.07 -24.85
CA ALA A 612 20.67 1.63 -23.78
C ALA A 612 22.15 1.76 -24.12
N GLU A 613 22.51 1.60 -25.40
CA GLU A 613 23.88 1.80 -25.88
C GLU A 613 24.38 3.25 -25.78
N TYR A 614 23.47 4.24 -25.65
CA TYR A 614 23.78 5.66 -25.55
C TYR A 614 23.53 6.27 -24.17
N GLU A 615 23.16 5.49 -23.16
CA GLU A 615 22.86 5.99 -21.81
C GLU A 615 24.02 6.71 -21.12
N ASN A 616 25.25 6.49 -21.53
CA ASN A 616 26.45 7.17 -21.02
C ASN A 616 27.17 7.94 -22.15
N SER A 617 26.41 8.48 -23.09
CA SER A 617 26.92 9.16 -24.26
C SER A 617 26.92 10.69 -24.09
N ARG A 618 27.34 11.35 -25.14
CA ARG A 618 27.13 12.79 -25.33
C ARG A 618 26.06 13.02 -26.38
N VAL A 619 25.30 14.07 -26.23
CA VAL A 619 24.24 14.46 -27.17
C VAL A 619 24.52 15.81 -27.80
N MET A 620 24.08 15.97 -29.02
CA MET A 620 24.05 17.23 -29.78
C MET A 620 22.68 17.38 -30.40
N PHE A 621 22.16 18.59 -30.41
CA PHE A 621 20.89 18.88 -31.09
C PHE A 621 21.16 19.52 -32.43
N SER A 622 20.33 19.28 -33.44
CA SER A 622 20.44 19.89 -34.74
C SER A 622 19.08 20.10 -35.40
N ASN A 623 19.00 20.99 -36.38
CA ASN A 623 17.82 21.17 -37.18
C ASN A 623 17.79 20.30 -38.46
N GLY A 624 18.76 19.39 -38.61
CA GLY A 624 18.92 18.54 -39.78
C GLY A 624 19.41 19.29 -41.03
N ASN A 625 19.58 20.62 -40.98
CA ASN A 625 19.93 21.49 -42.14
C ASN A 625 21.07 22.46 -41.79
N GLY A 626 22.08 21.96 -41.09
CA GLY A 626 23.34 22.65 -40.85
C GLY A 626 23.43 23.48 -39.55
N ALA A 627 22.34 23.83 -38.89
CA ALA A 627 22.39 24.42 -37.55
C ALA A 627 22.46 23.31 -36.48
N GLN A 628 23.28 23.51 -35.48
CA GLN A 628 23.47 22.57 -34.38
C GLN A 628 23.79 23.26 -33.05
N TYR A 629 23.57 22.56 -31.97
CA TYR A 629 24.00 22.93 -30.63
C TYR A 629 24.53 21.69 -29.88
N PRO A 630 25.70 21.71 -29.23
CA PRO A 630 26.70 22.81 -29.25
C PRO A 630 27.23 23.13 -30.66
N ALA A 631 27.94 24.28 -30.78
CA ALA A 631 28.46 24.75 -32.04
C ALA A 631 29.43 23.74 -32.70
N SER A 632 29.60 23.84 -34.02
CA SER A 632 30.50 22.94 -34.73
C SER A 632 31.94 23.04 -34.20
N GLY A 633 32.51 21.91 -33.82
CA GLY A 633 33.84 21.79 -33.22
C GLY A 633 33.85 21.78 -31.68
N GLU A 634 32.71 22.02 -31.04
CA GLU A 634 32.55 21.85 -29.59
C GLU A 634 32.09 20.42 -29.26
N PRO A 635 32.47 19.86 -28.08
CA PRO A 635 32.02 18.57 -27.65
C PRO A 635 30.53 18.58 -27.33
N GLY A 636 29.84 17.45 -27.58
CA GLY A 636 28.45 17.26 -27.19
C GLY A 636 28.24 17.36 -25.68
N LEU A 637 27.00 17.59 -25.28
CA LEU A 637 26.57 17.72 -23.91
C LEU A 637 26.57 16.33 -23.22
N VAL A 638 27.08 16.28 -22.00
CA VAL A 638 27.08 15.07 -21.19
C VAL A 638 25.68 14.89 -20.59
N ILE A 639 25.17 13.66 -20.63
CA ILE A 639 23.89 13.27 -20.02
C ILE A 639 24.15 12.35 -18.83
N GLU A 640 23.17 12.26 -17.93
CA GLU A 640 23.20 11.35 -16.78
C GLU A 640 22.30 10.16 -17.04
N LYS A 641 22.82 8.95 -16.80
CA LYS A 641 22.09 7.72 -16.99
C LYS A 641 20.86 7.64 -16.07
N GLY A 642 19.72 7.22 -16.63
CA GLY A 642 18.50 7.05 -15.88
C GLY A 642 17.80 8.35 -15.45
N GLN A 643 18.28 9.49 -15.93
CA GLN A 643 17.70 10.80 -15.62
C GLN A 643 16.75 11.27 -16.74
N TRP A 644 15.80 12.10 -16.36
CA TRP A 644 14.93 12.84 -17.27
C TRP A 644 15.41 14.29 -17.28
N MET A 645 16.12 14.68 -18.31
CA MET A 645 16.82 15.93 -18.36
C MET A 645 16.27 16.82 -19.46
N VAL A 646 15.90 18.06 -19.11
CA VAL A 646 15.56 19.09 -20.09
C VAL A 646 16.75 20.02 -20.28
N TYR A 647 17.05 20.32 -21.55
CA TYR A 647 18.04 21.31 -21.92
C TYR A 647 17.37 22.60 -22.41
N ASN A 648 17.51 23.67 -21.62
CA ASN A 648 16.99 25.01 -21.89
C ASN A 648 18.14 26.06 -21.94
N GLY A 649 19.38 25.63 -22.22
CA GLY A 649 20.62 26.39 -22.07
C GLY A 649 21.49 25.86 -20.93
N VAL A 650 20.87 25.20 -19.97
CA VAL A 650 21.48 24.38 -18.90
C VAL A 650 20.69 23.08 -18.77
N TRP A 651 21.30 22.07 -18.15
CA TRP A 651 20.55 20.88 -17.81
C TRP A 651 19.71 21.08 -16.52
N GLU A 652 18.44 20.73 -16.60
CA GLU A 652 17.53 20.72 -15.46
C GLU A 652 16.81 19.35 -15.37
N ASP A 653 16.41 18.95 -14.18
CA ASP A 653 15.53 17.80 -14.02
C ASP A 653 14.15 18.12 -14.61
N TYR A 654 13.64 17.25 -15.49
CA TYR A 654 12.39 17.52 -16.20
C TYR A 654 11.20 17.63 -15.25
N LYS A 655 11.15 16.83 -14.17
CA LYS A 655 10.07 16.93 -13.19
C LYS A 655 10.07 18.28 -12.49
N GLN A 656 11.25 18.77 -12.11
CA GLN A 656 11.36 20.10 -11.51
C GLN A 656 11.02 21.20 -12.51
N TYR A 657 11.42 21.03 -13.77
CA TYR A 657 11.14 21.99 -14.84
C TYR A 657 9.63 22.14 -15.11
N ILE A 658 8.85 21.04 -15.17
CA ILE A 658 7.41 21.06 -15.43
C ILE A 658 6.57 21.30 -14.19
N THR A 659 7.10 21.04 -12.99
CA THR A 659 6.38 21.30 -11.74
C THR A 659 6.30 22.82 -11.56
N PRO A 660 5.10 23.42 -11.43
CA PRO A 660 5.00 24.84 -11.12
C PRO A 660 5.80 25.09 -9.83
N GLN A 661 6.80 25.97 -9.92
CA GLN A 661 7.47 26.46 -8.72
C GLN A 661 6.37 27.13 -7.89
N GLU A 662 5.99 26.58 -6.75
CA GLU A 662 5.15 27.30 -5.81
C GLU A 662 5.86 28.62 -5.53
N GLU A 663 5.20 29.73 -5.84
CA GLU A 663 5.76 31.05 -5.64
C GLU A 663 6.02 31.20 -4.14
N ILE A 664 7.29 31.17 -3.75
CA ILE A 664 7.68 31.24 -2.34
C ILE A 664 7.09 32.53 -1.78
N LYS A 665 6.11 32.37 -0.90
CA LYS A 665 5.47 33.51 -0.26
C LYS A 665 6.40 34.12 0.77
N MET A 666 7.05 35.21 0.39
CA MET A 666 8.00 35.91 1.25
C MET A 666 7.34 36.26 2.60
N GLY A 667 7.98 35.86 3.68
CA GLY A 667 7.51 36.06 5.04
C GLY A 667 6.74 34.87 5.64
N ASP A 668 6.27 33.92 4.81
CA ASP A 668 5.62 32.67 5.22
C ASP A 668 6.68 31.58 5.35
N VAL A 669 7.35 31.55 6.47
CA VAL A 669 8.48 30.65 6.75
C VAL A 669 8.00 29.27 7.21
N THR A 670 6.78 29.21 7.75
CA THR A 670 6.15 27.95 8.21
C THR A 670 5.52 27.17 7.06
N GLY A 671 5.20 27.85 5.95
CA GLY A 671 4.55 27.25 4.77
C GLY A 671 3.05 27.00 4.98
N ASP A 672 2.43 27.65 5.97
CA ASP A 672 1.00 27.48 6.30
C ASP A 672 0.06 28.37 5.45
N GLY A 673 0.60 29.12 4.51
CA GLY A 673 -0.11 30.05 3.64
C GLY A 673 -0.43 31.41 4.28
N ALA A 674 -0.09 31.67 5.54
CA ALA A 674 -0.32 32.91 6.26
C ALA A 674 0.99 33.49 6.79
N ILE A 675 1.15 34.82 6.75
CA ILE A 675 2.28 35.50 7.39
C ILE A 675 1.83 35.98 8.74
N ASN A 676 2.30 35.34 9.82
CA ASN A 676 1.80 35.53 11.16
C ASN A 676 2.92 35.39 12.22
N ILE A 677 2.53 35.38 13.51
CA ILE A 677 3.50 35.33 14.61
C ILE A 677 4.30 34.01 14.68
N GLU A 678 3.81 32.94 14.07
CA GLU A 678 4.49 31.65 14.06
C GLU A 678 5.72 31.71 13.17
N ASP A 679 5.69 32.48 12.07
CA ASP A 679 6.83 32.74 11.20
C ASP A 679 7.91 33.51 11.92
N VAL A 680 7.50 34.51 12.70
CA VAL A 680 8.42 35.29 13.55
C VAL A 680 9.12 34.37 14.57
N LEU A 681 8.39 33.48 15.22
CA LEU A 681 8.95 32.54 16.19
C LEU A 681 9.86 31.50 15.51
N ALA A 682 9.52 31.06 14.31
CA ALA A 682 10.33 30.15 13.51
C ALA A 682 11.69 30.80 13.17
N LEU A 683 11.68 32.03 12.65
CA LEU A 683 12.89 32.80 12.35
C LEU A 683 13.76 33.04 13.59
N GLN A 684 13.15 33.46 14.70
CA GLN A 684 13.89 33.67 15.95
C GLN A 684 14.56 32.38 16.44
N SER A 685 13.86 31.23 16.29
CA SER A 685 14.40 29.92 16.64
C SER A 685 15.56 29.50 15.74
N TYR A 686 15.49 29.83 14.45
CA TYR A 686 16.57 29.61 13.49
C TYR A 686 17.80 30.47 13.81
N ILE A 687 17.62 31.78 14.05
CA ILE A 687 18.72 32.71 14.45
C ILE A 687 19.36 32.25 15.76
N ALA A 688 18.57 31.75 16.69
CA ALA A 688 19.05 31.20 17.95
C ALA A 688 19.71 29.81 17.83
N LYS A 689 19.77 29.24 16.61
CA LYS A 689 20.29 27.90 16.31
C LYS A 689 19.57 26.77 17.05
N MET A 690 18.29 26.96 17.34
CA MET A 690 17.41 25.97 17.97
C MET A 690 16.61 25.17 16.92
N ARG A 691 16.63 25.58 15.66
CA ARG A 691 15.95 24.96 14.53
C ARG A 691 16.81 25.08 13.27
N THR A 692 16.69 24.11 12.36
CA THR A 692 17.25 24.16 10.99
C THR A 692 16.14 24.50 10.00
N PHE A 693 16.49 25.13 8.88
CA PHE A 693 15.57 25.47 7.81
C PHE A 693 15.97 24.81 6.50
N THR A 694 15.00 24.54 5.63
CA THR A 694 15.23 24.19 4.23
C THR A 694 15.65 25.41 3.41
N GLU A 695 16.08 25.22 2.19
CA GLU A 695 16.43 26.34 1.29
C GLU A 695 15.22 27.23 0.99
N GLU A 696 14.03 26.64 0.84
CA GLU A 696 12.78 27.37 0.64
C GLU A 696 12.44 28.24 1.87
N GLN A 697 12.57 27.68 3.07
CA GLN A 697 12.34 28.41 4.32
C GLN A 697 13.34 29.54 4.53
N ILE A 698 14.59 29.33 4.11
CA ILE A 698 15.62 30.39 4.11
C ILE A 698 15.23 31.50 3.13
N THR A 699 14.79 31.15 1.93
CA THR A 699 14.34 32.11 0.92
C THR A 699 13.11 32.87 1.38
N ALA A 700 12.09 32.18 1.92
CA ALA A 700 10.87 32.80 2.45
C ALA A 700 11.18 33.76 3.61
N GLY A 701 12.19 33.43 4.42
CA GLY A 701 12.57 34.19 5.60
C GLY A 701 13.44 35.41 5.35
N ASP A 702 14.21 35.46 4.25
CA ASP A 702 15.08 36.59 3.86
C ASP A 702 14.26 37.69 3.18
N VAL A 703 13.35 38.31 3.92
CA VAL A 703 12.43 39.34 3.43
C VAL A 703 13.12 40.68 3.22
N THR A 704 14.38 40.82 3.61
CA THR A 704 15.24 41.96 3.34
C THR A 704 16.09 41.79 2.09
N TYR A 705 16.12 40.56 1.53
CA TYR A 705 16.96 40.17 0.38
C TYR A 705 18.45 40.35 0.64
N SER A 706 18.90 40.19 1.87
CA SER A 706 20.30 40.30 2.29
C SER A 706 21.17 39.11 1.90
N GLY A 707 20.54 37.99 1.55
CA GLY A 707 21.16 36.67 1.29
C GLY A 707 21.34 35.81 2.54
N ALA A 708 20.85 36.23 3.69
CA ALA A 708 20.88 35.47 4.92
C ALA A 708 19.74 35.90 5.86
N ILE A 709 19.26 35.00 6.70
CA ILE A 709 18.26 35.34 7.71
C ILE A 709 18.92 36.04 8.89
N GLU A 710 18.50 37.28 9.13
CA GLU A 710 19.00 38.17 10.16
C GLU A 710 17.84 38.71 11.04
N ILE A 711 18.17 39.48 12.08
CA ILE A 711 17.18 40.08 12.97
C ILE A 711 16.29 41.11 12.28
N GLU A 712 16.79 41.72 11.22
CA GLU A 712 16.09 42.67 10.37
C GLU A 712 14.91 42.03 9.64
N ASP A 713 15.03 40.74 9.22
CA ASP A 713 13.92 40.00 8.60
C ASP A 713 12.79 39.78 9.60
N VAL A 714 13.13 39.37 10.82
CA VAL A 714 12.19 39.24 11.91
C VAL A 714 11.41 40.54 12.14
N LEU A 715 12.13 41.67 12.15
CA LEU A 715 11.53 42.98 12.34
C LEU A 715 10.59 43.36 11.20
N ARG A 716 11.01 43.07 9.93
CA ARG A 716 10.17 43.34 8.75
C ARG A 716 8.89 42.55 8.76
N ILE A 717 8.96 41.26 9.09
CA ILE A 717 7.75 40.41 9.21
C ILE A 717 6.84 40.90 10.35
N GLN A 718 7.40 41.30 11.50
CA GLN A 718 6.62 41.91 12.56
C GLN A 718 5.93 43.22 12.13
N GLN A 719 6.63 44.07 11.33
CA GLN A 719 6.03 45.28 10.79
C GLN A 719 4.91 44.98 9.80
N TYR A 720 5.03 43.95 8.98
CA TYR A 720 3.99 43.50 8.07
C TYR A 720 2.74 42.99 8.86
N ILE A 721 2.94 42.13 9.85
CA ILE A 721 1.87 41.63 10.73
C ILE A 721 1.16 42.79 11.47
N ALA A 722 1.93 43.81 11.85
CA ALA A 722 1.38 45.01 12.50
C ALA A 722 0.74 46.01 11.53
N HIS A 723 0.65 45.69 10.22
CA HIS A 723 0.16 46.56 9.17
C HIS A 723 0.92 47.93 9.07
N MET A 724 2.17 47.92 9.43
CA MET A 724 3.06 49.10 9.30
C MET A 724 3.74 49.18 7.89
N ILE A 725 3.78 48.08 7.19
CA ILE A 725 4.20 47.95 5.79
C ILE A 725 3.20 47.03 5.05
N ASP A 726 3.07 47.25 3.73
CA ASP A 726 2.10 46.51 2.90
C ASP A 726 2.72 45.29 2.19
N GLY A 727 4.04 45.08 2.28
CA GLY A 727 4.75 43.98 1.63
C GLY A 727 6.26 44.05 1.83
N PHE A 728 6.97 43.12 1.16
CA PHE A 728 8.42 43.00 1.20
C PHE A 728 8.99 43.33 -0.19
N ASP A 729 9.18 44.64 -0.45
CA ASP A 729 9.72 45.08 -1.73
C ASP A 729 11.22 44.78 -1.81
N ARG A 730 11.64 44.17 -2.94
CA ARG A 730 13.05 43.97 -3.24
C ARG A 730 13.74 45.35 -3.47
N PRO A 731 14.86 45.62 -2.83
CA PRO A 731 15.64 46.85 -3.13
C PRO A 731 16.01 46.89 -4.61
N LEU A 732 15.73 48.00 -5.28
CA LEU A 732 16.06 48.22 -6.69
C LEU A 732 17.57 48.23 -6.93
#